data_60e1212205865df4572cf3265a31d10e
#
_entry.id   60e1212205865df4572cf3265a31d10e
#
_cell.length_a   1.000
_cell.length_b   1.000
_cell.length_c   1.000
_cell.angle_alpha   90.00
_cell.angle_beta   90.00
_cell.angle_gamma   90.00
#
_symmetry.space_group_name_H-M   'P 1'
#
loop_
_entity.id
_entity.type
_entity.pdbx_description
1 polymer ?
#
loop_
_entity_poly.entity_id
_entity_poly.type
_entity_poly.pdbx_seq_one_letter_code
_entity_poly.pdbx_strand_id
1 'polypeptide(L)'
;MEAAAIMAIALANGSGRPPDWQDFVGIIALLVINSTISFIEENNAGNVAAALMAGLAPKTKVLRDGRWSEQDAAILVPGDIISIKLGDIIPADVRLLEGDPLSVDQSALTGESLPVTKSSSDEVFSGSTVKKGEIEAVVIATARASRTENQDAIDAAIVGMLADPKEARAASKGAPEQIINLCNCKEDVRKKVHIVIDKFAEHGLRSLGVARQEVPERTKDSPGGPWQFVGLLPLFDPPRHDSAETIRRALNLGVNVKMITGDQLAIRKETGRRLGMGTNMYPSSALLGQDKDASISALPVDGLIEKADGFAGVFPEHKYEIVKRLQEKKHICGMTGDGVNDAPALKKADIGIAVADATDAARSASDIVFTEPGLSVIISAVLTSRAIFQRMKNYTIYAVSITIRIVFGFMFIALIWKFDFAPFMVLIIAILNDGTIMTISKDRVKPSPLPDSWKLREIFATGVVLGSYMALMTVVFFWSINDTNFFSNNFGVRSIRHNPEEMMAALYLQVSIISQALIFVTRSRSWSFAERPGLLLLGAFLIAQLVATLIAVYANWGFARIKGMGWGWAGVIWLYSLVTYIPLDLLKFAIRYALSGKAWDNLLENKTAFTTKKDYGKEEREAQWAAAQRTLHGLQPPEASNIFNEKNSYRELSEIAEQAKRRAEVAREVNTLKGHVESVVKLKGLDIDTIQQHYTV
;
A
#
# COMPACT_ATOMS: atom_id res chain seq x y z
N MET A 1 35.94 -1.02 8.10
CA MET A 1 36.53 -1.90 7.07
C MET A 1 37.76 -1.24 6.44
N GLU A 2 37.64 -0.03 5.89
CA GLU A 2 38.79 0.70 5.30
C GLU A 2 39.95 0.89 6.28
N ALA A 3 39.66 1.34 7.51
CA ALA A 3 40.69 1.45 8.55
C ALA A 3 41.35 0.11 8.92
N ALA A 4 40.58 -1.00 8.86
CA ALA A 4 41.13 -2.34 9.10
C ALA A 4 42.04 -2.81 7.96
N ALA A 5 41.71 -2.47 6.69
CA ALA A 5 42.56 -2.75 5.54
C ALA A 5 43.88 -1.99 5.65
N ILE A 6 43.83 -0.69 6.00
CA ILE A 6 45.03 0.14 6.20
C ILE A 6 45.87 -0.41 7.35
N MET A 7 45.24 -0.82 8.47
CA MET A 7 45.94 -1.40 9.62
C MET A 7 46.62 -2.73 9.28
N ALA A 8 46.01 -3.58 8.45
CA ALA A 8 46.59 -4.84 8.04
C ALA A 8 47.94 -4.67 7.32
N ILE A 9 48.11 -3.59 6.54
CA ILE A 9 49.39 -3.26 5.91
C ILE A 9 50.29 -2.48 6.88
N ALA A 10 49.76 -1.49 7.63
CA ALA A 10 50.57 -0.60 8.45
C ALA A 10 51.19 -1.25 9.69
N LEU A 11 50.46 -2.16 10.37
CA LEU A 11 50.95 -2.82 11.58
C LEU A 11 51.94 -3.96 11.33
N ALA A 12 51.89 -4.60 10.17
CA ALA A 12 52.84 -5.65 9.80
C ALA A 12 54.27 -5.14 9.65
N ASN A 13 54.47 -3.91 9.26
CA ASN A 13 55.78 -3.29 9.08
C ASN A 13 56.57 -3.01 10.40
N GLY A 14 55.94 -3.03 11.55
CA GLY A 14 56.57 -2.73 12.86
C GLY A 14 57.24 -3.93 13.54
N SER A 15 57.00 -5.19 13.12
CA SER A 15 57.47 -6.38 13.79
C SER A 15 58.48 -7.22 12.94
N GLY A 16 58.98 -6.69 11.84
CA GLY A 16 59.94 -7.40 10.96
C GLY A 16 59.35 -8.57 10.16
N ARG A 17 58.02 -8.75 10.18
CA ARG A 17 57.33 -9.72 9.33
C ARG A 17 56.89 -9.08 8.02
N PRO A 18 56.77 -9.87 6.91
CA PRO A 18 56.23 -9.32 5.65
C PRO A 18 54.78 -8.84 5.87
N PRO A 19 54.31 -7.78 5.18
CA PRO A 19 52.96 -7.29 5.25
C PRO A 19 51.96 -8.39 4.92
N ASP A 20 50.84 -8.47 5.69
CA ASP A 20 49.76 -9.41 5.43
C ASP A 20 48.87 -8.91 4.27
N TRP A 21 49.51 -8.86 3.08
CA TRP A 21 48.87 -8.38 1.85
C TRP A 21 47.65 -9.20 1.46
N GLN A 22 47.61 -10.47 1.88
CA GLN A 22 46.48 -11.37 1.61
C GLN A 22 45.20 -10.92 2.35
N ASP A 23 45.32 -10.54 3.63
CA ASP A 23 44.21 -9.99 4.41
C ASP A 23 43.75 -8.62 3.85
N PHE A 24 44.69 -7.78 3.44
CA PHE A 24 44.37 -6.54 2.76
C PHE A 24 43.57 -6.79 1.46
N VAL A 25 44.07 -7.69 0.58
CA VAL A 25 43.37 -8.05 -0.66
C VAL A 25 42.00 -8.65 -0.37
N GLY A 26 41.89 -9.50 0.64
CA GLY A 26 40.60 -10.07 1.07
C GLY A 26 39.59 -9.01 1.53
N ILE A 27 40.01 -8.05 2.35
CA ILE A 27 39.19 -6.93 2.80
C ILE A 27 38.75 -6.03 1.63
N ILE A 28 39.68 -5.70 0.74
CA ILE A 28 39.39 -4.89 -0.46
C ILE A 28 38.43 -5.65 -1.39
N ALA A 29 38.64 -6.94 -1.63
CA ALA A 29 37.72 -7.76 -2.43
C ALA A 29 36.31 -7.76 -1.83
N LEU A 30 36.17 -7.91 -0.51
CA LEU A 30 34.88 -7.84 0.16
C LEU A 30 34.22 -6.47 -0.01
N LEU A 31 34.97 -5.38 0.16
CA LEU A 31 34.46 -4.03 -0.04
C LEU A 31 33.95 -3.84 -1.46
N VAL A 32 34.70 -4.29 -2.45
CA VAL A 32 34.31 -4.21 -3.87
C VAL A 32 33.04 -5.05 -4.13
N ILE A 33 33.00 -6.30 -3.63
CA ILE A 33 31.83 -7.17 -3.80
C ILE A 33 30.60 -6.55 -3.14
N ASN A 34 30.68 -6.12 -1.89
CA ASN A 34 29.54 -5.52 -1.19
C ASN A 34 29.10 -4.21 -1.86
N SER A 35 30.04 -3.35 -2.27
CA SER A 35 29.72 -2.11 -2.97
C SER A 35 29.05 -2.39 -4.33
N THR A 36 29.53 -3.40 -5.05
CA THR A 36 28.93 -3.81 -6.34
C THR A 36 27.52 -4.34 -6.15
N ILE A 37 27.30 -5.18 -5.14
CA ILE A 37 25.98 -5.72 -4.83
C ILE A 37 25.02 -4.58 -4.42
N SER A 38 25.44 -3.70 -3.51
CA SER A 38 24.65 -2.55 -3.08
C SER A 38 24.31 -1.64 -4.27
N PHE A 39 25.26 -1.38 -5.14
CA PHE A 39 25.04 -0.59 -6.35
C PHE A 39 24.00 -1.24 -7.29
N ILE A 40 24.09 -2.56 -7.51
CA ILE A 40 23.13 -3.29 -8.35
C ILE A 40 21.73 -3.24 -7.72
N GLU A 41 21.60 -3.48 -6.41
CA GLU A 41 20.31 -3.43 -5.72
C GLU A 41 19.70 -2.03 -5.72
N GLU A 42 20.49 -1.00 -5.46
CA GLU A 42 20.07 0.40 -5.47
C GLU A 42 19.65 0.84 -6.88
N ASN A 43 20.42 0.48 -7.90
CA ASN A 43 20.09 0.77 -9.29
C ASN A 43 18.81 0.04 -9.74
N ASN A 44 18.64 -1.23 -9.37
CA ASN A 44 17.41 -1.97 -9.65
C ASN A 44 16.20 -1.35 -8.93
N ALA A 45 16.34 -0.96 -7.67
CA ALA A 45 15.29 -0.29 -6.92
C ALA A 45 14.95 1.07 -7.55
N GLY A 46 15.96 1.85 -7.95
CA GLY A 46 15.81 3.11 -8.66
C GLY A 46 15.08 2.96 -9.99
N ASN A 47 15.43 1.96 -10.79
CA ASN A 47 14.78 1.68 -12.07
C ASN A 47 13.31 1.26 -11.90
N VAL A 48 13.00 0.44 -10.90
CA VAL A 48 11.61 0.07 -10.59
C VAL A 48 10.81 1.28 -10.13
N ALA A 49 11.39 2.12 -9.26
CA ALA A 49 10.75 3.35 -8.82
C ALA A 49 10.52 4.32 -9.98
N ALA A 50 11.51 4.50 -10.86
CA ALA A 50 11.38 5.35 -12.06
C ALA A 50 10.30 4.84 -13.02
N ALA A 51 10.21 3.52 -13.24
CA ALA A 51 9.17 2.91 -14.07
C ALA A 51 7.76 3.10 -13.47
N LEU A 52 7.64 2.99 -12.14
CA LEU A 52 6.38 3.26 -11.44
C LEU A 52 6.00 4.75 -11.51
N MET A 53 6.96 5.65 -11.30
CA MET A 53 6.75 7.10 -11.41
C MET A 53 6.36 7.53 -12.84
N ALA A 54 6.95 6.92 -13.87
CA ALA A 54 6.55 7.16 -15.25
C ALA A 54 5.10 6.74 -15.53
N GLY A 55 4.63 5.65 -14.88
CA GLY A 55 3.22 5.23 -14.93
C GLY A 55 2.24 6.15 -14.20
N LEU A 56 2.74 7.02 -13.31
CA LEU A 56 1.98 8.02 -12.56
C LEU A 56 2.11 9.44 -13.14
N ALA A 57 2.83 9.60 -14.26
CA ALA A 57 2.95 10.89 -14.93
C ALA A 57 1.56 11.48 -15.25
N PRO A 58 1.34 12.78 -15.03
CA PRO A 58 0.07 13.43 -15.35
C PRO A 58 -0.29 13.21 -16.81
N LYS A 59 -1.50 12.71 -17.03
CA LYS A 59 -2.07 12.55 -18.36
C LYS A 59 -3.13 13.60 -18.59
N THR A 60 -3.22 14.06 -19.83
CA THR A 60 -4.23 15.02 -20.20
C THR A 60 -4.85 14.66 -21.55
N LYS A 61 -6.10 15.06 -21.76
CA LYS A 61 -6.76 14.87 -23.05
C LYS A 61 -6.32 15.96 -24.01
N VAL A 62 -5.86 15.57 -25.19
CA VAL A 62 -5.34 16.43 -26.26
C VAL A 62 -6.15 16.24 -27.52
N LEU A 63 -6.51 17.33 -28.19
CA LEU A 63 -7.12 17.32 -29.52
C LEU A 63 -6.03 17.43 -30.58
N ARG A 64 -5.78 16.34 -31.29
CA ARG A 64 -4.88 16.28 -32.45
C ARG A 64 -5.61 15.66 -33.64
N ASP A 65 -5.47 16.22 -34.81
CA ASP A 65 -6.10 15.73 -36.05
C ASP A 65 -7.63 15.53 -35.93
N GLY A 66 -8.29 16.42 -35.16
CA GLY A 66 -9.73 16.37 -34.93
C GLY A 66 -10.21 15.23 -34.02
N ARG A 67 -9.28 14.53 -33.35
CA ARG A 67 -9.59 13.43 -32.42
C ARG A 67 -9.01 13.69 -31.04
N TRP A 68 -9.82 13.36 -30.03
CA TRP A 68 -9.39 13.41 -28.63
C TRP A 68 -8.61 12.14 -28.26
N SER A 69 -7.42 12.31 -27.70
CA SER A 69 -6.60 11.21 -27.16
C SER A 69 -5.99 11.61 -25.83
N GLU A 70 -5.81 10.65 -24.94
CA GLU A 70 -5.09 10.83 -23.69
C GLU A 70 -3.59 10.74 -23.96
N GLN A 71 -2.85 11.77 -23.56
CA GLN A 71 -1.41 11.89 -23.78
C GLN A 71 -0.69 12.25 -22.48
N ASP A 72 0.57 11.86 -22.35
CA ASP A 72 1.41 12.28 -21.24
C ASP A 72 1.68 13.80 -21.32
N ALA A 73 1.63 14.48 -20.18
CA ALA A 73 1.91 15.92 -20.12
C ALA A 73 3.30 16.30 -20.68
N ALA A 74 4.26 15.38 -20.58
CA ALA A 74 5.63 15.59 -21.06
C ALA A 74 5.77 15.71 -22.58
N ILE A 75 4.80 15.21 -23.37
CA ILE A 75 4.85 15.24 -24.86
C ILE A 75 3.97 16.29 -25.47
N LEU A 76 3.44 17.18 -24.66
CA LEU A 76 2.61 18.29 -25.11
C LEU A 76 3.49 19.37 -25.75
N VAL A 77 2.99 19.98 -26.84
CA VAL A 77 3.70 21.01 -27.57
C VAL A 77 2.87 22.29 -27.69
N PRO A 78 3.49 23.48 -27.80
CA PRO A 78 2.77 24.69 -28.06
C PRO A 78 1.95 24.60 -29.37
N GLY A 79 0.70 24.94 -29.35
CA GLY A 79 -0.20 24.82 -30.50
C GLY A 79 -1.22 23.65 -30.28
N ASP A 80 -1.10 22.64 -29.35
CA ASP A 80 -2.11 21.61 -29.01
C ASP A 80 -3.35 22.21 -28.27
N ILE A 81 -4.52 21.67 -28.29
CA ILE A 81 -5.70 22.10 -27.52
C ILE A 81 -5.99 21.06 -26.44
N ILE A 82 -6.15 21.38 -25.15
CA ILE A 82 -6.34 20.48 -24.00
C ILE A 82 -7.66 20.66 -23.24
N SER A 83 -8.20 19.59 -22.53
CA SER A 83 -9.35 19.67 -21.61
C SER A 83 -8.89 19.88 -20.18
N ILE A 84 -9.34 20.89 -19.59
CA ILE A 84 -9.08 21.21 -18.19
C ILE A 84 -10.40 21.11 -17.45
N LYS A 85 -10.44 20.29 -16.42
CA LYS A 85 -11.65 20.06 -15.61
C LYS A 85 -11.36 20.12 -14.11
N LEU A 86 -12.41 20.12 -13.32
CA LEU A 86 -12.33 20.11 -11.86
C LEU A 86 -11.40 18.99 -11.37
N GLY A 87 -10.41 19.35 -10.58
CA GLY A 87 -9.46 18.42 -9.97
C GLY A 87 -8.20 18.19 -10.76
N ASP A 88 -8.10 18.64 -12.00
CA ASP A 88 -6.89 18.51 -12.80
C ASP A 88 -5.80 19.45 -12.27
N ILE A 89 -4.56 18.98 -12.35
CA ILE A 89 -3.39 19.86 -12.27
C ILE A 89 -3.08 20.31 -13.69
N ILE A 90 -3.01 21.62 -13.88
CA ILE A 90 -2.68 22.22 -15.17
C ILE A 90 -1.31 21.70 -15.61
N PRO A 91 -1.24 20.93 -16.70
CA PRO A 91 0.00 20.22 -17.07
C PRO A 91 1.09 21.14 -17.61
N ALA A 92 0.70 22.34 -18.05
CA ALA A 92 1.63 23.39 -18.47
C ALA A 92 0.95 24.75 -18.59
N ASP A 93 1.70 25.80 -18.97
CA ASP A 93 1.15 27.14 -19.15
C ASP A 93 0.19 27.18 -20.32
N VAL A 94 -1.04 27.56 -20.07
CA VAL A 94 -2.14 27.57 -21.04
C VAL A 94 -2.85 28.89 -21.06
N ARG A 95 -3.47 29.22 -22.22
CA ARG A 95 -4.44 30.28 -22.35
C ARG A 95 -5.83 29.70 -22.53
N LEU A 96 -6.76 30.12 -21.68
CA LEU A 96 -8.14 29.64 -21.70
C LEU A 96 -8.85 30.07 -22.99
N LEU A 97 -9.59 29.15 -23.59
CA LEU A 97 -10.46 29.41 -24.74
C LEU A 97 -11.84 29.94 -24.28
N GLU A 98 -12.80 30.04 -25.20
CA GLU A 98 -14.15 30.43 -24.86
C GLU A 98 -14.84 29.39 -23.99
N GLY A 99 -15.41 29.80 -22.87
CA GLY A 99 -16.10 28.91 -21.91
C GLY A 99 -16.41 29.61 -20.60
N ASP A 100 -16.94 28.83 -19.64
CA ASP A 100 -17.26 29.32 -18.30
C ASP A 100 -15.98 29.64 -17.50
N PRO A 101 -16.02 30.63 -16.59
CA PRO A 101 -14.87 30.99 -15.78
C PRO A 101 -14.35 29.84 -14.95
N LEU A 102 -13.02 29.64 -14.93
CA LEU A 102 -12.31 28.60 -14.19
C LEU A 102 -11.80 29.16 -12.86
N SER A 103 -12.07 28.48 -11.76
CA SER A 103 -11.44 28.81 -10.47
C SER A 103 -10.22 27.93 -10.23
N VAL A 104 -9.06 28.55 -10.09
CA VAL A 104 -7.75 27.88 -10.04
C VAL A 104 -7.03 28.23 -8.76
N ASP A 105 -6.53 27.23 -8.08
CA ASP A 105 -5.64 27.36 -6.93
C ASP A 105 -4.19 27.42 -7.41
N GLN A 106 -3.56 28.55 -7.21
CA GLN A 106 -2.18 28.83 -7.60
C GLN A 106 -1.24 28.88 -6.38
N SER A 107 -1.70 28.42 -5.23
CA SER A 107 -0.93 28.48 -3.97
C SER A 107 0.45 27.81 -4.04
N ALA A 108 0.59 26.78 -4.86
CA ALA A 108 1.87 26.13 -5.12
C ALA A 108 2.89 27.01 -5.84
N LEU A 109 2.41 28.02 -6.60
CA LEU A 109 3.24 28.93 -7.40
C LEU A 109 3.41 30.29 -6.74
N THR A 110 2.33 30.85 -6.20
CA THR A 110 2.29 32.25 -5.69
C THR A 110 2.35 32.33 -4.16
N GLY A 111 2.10 31.20 -3.46
CA GLY A 111 1.96 31.18 -2.00
C GLY A 111 0.61 31.70 -1.47
N GLU A 112 -0.27 32.19 -2.34
CA GLU A 112 -1.59 32.71 -1.97
C GLU A 112 -2.63 31.56 -1.90
N SER A 113 -3.31 31.45 -0.75
CA SER A 113 -4.22 30.31 -0.46
C SER A 113 -5.62 30.46 -1.06
N LEU A 114 -5.96 31.62 -1.66
CA LEU A 114 -7.30 31.84 -2.24
C LEU A 114 -7.31 31.48 -3.71
N PRO A 115 -8.29 30.65 -4.16
CA PRO A 115 -8.46 30.35 -5.57
C PRO A 115 -8.77 31.61 -6.38
N VAL A 116 -8.10 31.77 -7.52
CA VAL A 116 -8.28 32.89 -8.45
C VAL A 116 -9.22 32.46 -9.55
N THR A 117 -10.22 33.30 -9.85
CA THR A 117 -11.12 33.06 -10.98
C THR A 117 -10.46 33.58 -12.27
N LYS A 118 -10.36 32.72 -13.27
CA LYS A 118 -9.81 33.00 -14.60
C LYS A 118 -10.91 32.91 -15.65
N SER A 119 -10.95 33.87 -16.54
CA SER A 119 -11.91 33.95 -17.62
C SER A 119 -11.29 33.57 -18.97
N SER A 120 -12.10 33.50 -20.04
CA SER A 120 -11.62 33.31 -21.40
C SER A 120 -10.50 34.30 -21.75
N SER A 121 -9.46 33.80 -22.43
CA SER A 121 -8.23 34.51 -22.79
C SER A 121 -7.23 34.76 -21.65
N ASP A 122 -7.55 34.43 -20.39
CA ASP A 122 -6.58 34.50 -19.29
C ASP A 122 -5.55 33.38 -19.37
N GLU A 123 -4.37 33.65 -18.84
CA GLU A 123 -3.31 32.68 -18.73
C GLU A 123 -3.40 31.93 -17.38
N VAL A 124 -3.20 30.62 -17.45
CA VAL A 124 -3.12 29.73 -16.29
C VAL A 124 -1.81 28.93 -16.36
N PHE A 125 -1.13 28.86 -15.24
CA PHE A 125 0.23 28.30 -15.18
C PHE A 125 0.24 26.83 -14.77
N SER A 126 1.23 26.12 -15.30
CA SER A 126 1.53 24.73 -14.96
C SER A 126 1.66 24.53 -13.45
N GLY A 127 1.16 23.41 -12.93
CA GLY A 127 1.17 23.10 -11.51
C GLY A 127 0.03 23.71 -10.69
N SER A 128 -0.80 24.58 -11.30
CA SER A 128 -2.03 25.09 -10.68
C SER A 128 -3.10 24.01 -10.64
N THR A 129 -3.94 24.00 -9.58
CA THR A 129 -5.02 23.02 -9.42
C THR A 129 -6.38 23.66 -9.70
N VAL A 130 -7.22 23.01 -10.51
CA VAL A 130 -8.58 23.46 -10.80
C VAL A 130 -9.52 23.17 -9.64
N LYS A 131 -10.11 24.19 -9.05
CA LYS A 131 -11.06 24.09 -7.92
C LYS A 131 -12.52 24.16 -8.36
N LYS A 132 -12.81 24.76 -9.52
CA LYS A 132 -14.16 24.86 -10.06
C LYS A 132 -14.12 25.17 -11.55
N GLY A 133 -15.01 24.56 -12.32
CA GLY A 133 -15.18 24.80 -13.73
C GLY A 133 -14.53 23.77 -14.64
N GLU A 134 -14.86 23.85 -15.90
CA GLU A 134 -14.28 23.06 -17.00
C GLU A 134 -14.19 23.96 -18.21
N ILE A 135 -13.03 24.00 -18.87
CA ILE A 135 -12.78 24.86 -19.99
C ILE A 135 -11.76 24.26 -20.95
N GLU A 136 -11.81 24.67 -22.21
CA GLU A 136 -10.76 24.41 -23.18
C GLU A 136 -9.63 25.42 -23.05
N ALA A 137 -8.40 25.00 -23.26
CA ALA A 137 -7.26 25.87 -23.22
C ALA A 137 -6.27 25.59 -24.35
N VAL A 138 -5.62 26.65 -24.80
CA VAL A 138 -4.50 26.61 -25.75
C VAL A 138 -3.21 26.72 -24.97
N VAL A 139 -2.27 25.88 -25.28
CA VAL A 139 -0.96 25.93 -24.67
C VAL A 139 -0.07 26.94 -25.33
N ILE A 140 0.51 27.78 -24.50
CA ILE A 140 1.38 28.87 -24.98
C ILE A 140 2.85 28.58 -24.78
N ALA A 141 3.22 27.76 -23.77
CA ALA A 141 4.64 27.58 -23.47
C ALA A 141 5.13 26.11 -23.36
N THR A 142 4.28 25.14 -23.26
CA THR A 142 4.47 23.69 -23.37
C THR A 142 3.29 22.97 -22.75
N ALA A 143 2.36 22.63 -23.51
CA ALA A 143 1.26 21.72 -23.26
C ALA A 143 -0.12 22.30 -23.52
N ARG A 144 -0.97 21.59 -24.18
CA ARG A 144 -2.28 21.97 -24.63
C ARG A 144 -3.28 20.89 -24.47
N ALA A 145 -4.51 21.23 -24.22
CA ALA A 145 -5.56 20.29 -24.18
C ALA A 145 -6.91 20.72 -24.54
N SER A 146 -7.83 19.99 -24.75
CA SER A 146 -9.20 20.00 -24.34
C SER A 146 -10.17 19.11 -25.08
N ARG A 147 -11.21 18.95 -24.60
CA ARG A 147 -12.64 18.73 -24.46
C ARG A 147 -13.13 17.31 -24.65
N THR A 148 -14.01 16.88 -23.78
CA THR A 148 -15.22 16.11 -24.09
C THR A 148 -16.31 16.50 -23.11
N GLU A 149 -17.53 16.60 -23.63
CA GLU A 149 -18.76 16.92 -22.92
C GLU A 149 -18.82 16.13 -21.59
N ASN A 150 -18.76 16.89 -20.50
CA ASN A 150 -18.92 16.32 -19.15
C ASN A 150 -20.43 16.16 -18.93
N GLN A 151 -20.93 14.97 -19.20
CA GLN A 151 -22.18 14.60 -18.56
C GLN A 151 -21.86 14.28 -17.10
N ASP A 152 -22.23 15.16 -16.17
CA ASP A 152 -22.32 14.85 -14.76
C ASP A 152 -23.05 13.50 -14.63
N ALA A 153 -22.53 12.59 -13.79
CA ALA A 153 -23.12 11.26 -13.60
C ALA A 153 -24.62 11.34 -13.23
N ILE A 154 -25.04 12.42 -12.57
CA ILE A 154 -26.44 12.72 -12.27
C ILE A 154 -27.21 13.08 -13.53
N ASP A 155 -26.62 13.89 -14.41
CA ASP A 155 -27.23 14.28 -15.67
C ASP A 155 -27.41 13.10 -16.61
N ALA A 156 -26.37 12.26 -16.72
CA ALA A 156 -26.44 11.04 -17.53
C ALA A 156 -27.53 10.07 -17.03
N ALA A 157 -27.68 9.91 -15.70
CA ALA A 157 -28.73 9.08 -15.12
C ALA A 157 -30.15 9.63 -15.40
N ILE A 158 -30.33 10.94 -15.33
CA ILE A 158 -31.63 11.58 -15.57
C ILE A 158 -31.99 11.53 -17.07
N VAL A 159 -31.05 11.82 -17.95
CA VAL A 159 -31.25 11.75 -19.42
C VAL A 159 -31.51 10.31 -19.87
N GLY A 160 -30.84 9.33 -19.26
CA GLY A 160 -31.07 7.91 -19.55
C GLY A 160 -32.46 7.38 -19.16
N MET A 161 -33.20 8.11 -18.30
CA MET A 161 -34.57 7.78 -17.92
C MET A 161 -35.64 8.39 -18.84
N LEU A 162 -35.27 9.31 -19.72
CA LEU A 162 -36.21 9.97 -20.67
C LEU A 162 -36.45 9.06 -21.89
N ALA A 163 -37.71 8.90 -22.24
CA ALA A 163 -38.08 8.13 -23.43
C ALA A 163 -37.67 8.86 -24.72
N ASP A 164 -37.67 10.21 -24.72
CA ASP A 164 -37.13 11.06 -25.76
C ASP A 164 -36.35 12.25 -25.16
N PRO A 165 -35.00 12.30 -25.32
CA PRO A 165 -34.19 13.40 -24.80
C PRO A 165 -34.53 14.78 -25.43
N LYS A 166 -35.21 14.81 -26.55
CA LYS A 166 -35.61 16.06 -27.25
C LYS A 166 -36.85 16.73 -26.68
N GLU A 167 -37.61 16.07 -25.81
CA GLU A 167 -38.77 16.65 -25.12
C GLU A 167 -38.40 17.55 -23.94
N ALA A 168 -37.12 17.74 -23.61
CA ALA A 168 -36.67 18.58 -22.52
C ALA A 168 -37.08 20.05 -22.73
N ARG A 169 -38.07 20.50 -21.97
CA ARG A 169 -38.44 21.92 -21.80
C ARG A 169 -37.50 22.57 -20.81
N ALA A 170 -37.53 23.89 -20.67
CA ALA A 170 -36.70 24.57 -19.68
C ALA A 170 -36.99 23.99 -18.28
N ALA A 171 -36.05 23.27 -17.74
CA ALA A 171 -36.12 22.64 -16.41
C ALA A 171 -34.89 23.04 -15.59
N SER A 172 -35.06 23.22 -14.30
CA SER A 172 -34.00 23.48 -13.35
C SER A 172 -33.99 22.34 -12.33
N LYS A 173 -32.80 21.89 -11.97
CA LYS A 173 -32.56 20.89 -10.91
C LYS A 173 -31.49 21.40 -9.96
N GLY A 174 -31.54 20.97 -8.71
CA GLY A 174 -30.58 21.40 -7.70
C GLY A 174 -30.94 20.95 -6.31
N ALA A 175 -30.24 21.50 -5.31
CA ALA A 175 -30.57 21.27 -3.92
C ALA A 175 -32.05 21.60 -3.67
N PRO A 176 -32.81 20.71 -3.03
CA PRO A 176 -34.26 20.88 -2.87
C PRO A 176 -34.65 22.22 -2.27
N GLU A 177 -33.89 22.70 -1.28
CA GLU A 177 -34.12 23.97 -0.61
C GLU A 177 -33.99 25.17 -1.57
N GLN A 178 -33.02 25.14 -2.47
CA GLN A 178 -32.81 26.19 -3.49
C GLN A 178 -33.94 26.18 -4.53
N ILE A 179 -34.34 24.98 -4.97
CA ILE A 179 -35.43 24.82 -5.95
C ILE A 179 -36.77 25.26 -5.35
N ILE A 180 -37.06 24.95 -4.08
CA ILE A 180 -38.25 25.41 -3.38
C ILE A 180 -38.26 26.95 -3.29
N ASN A 181 -37.12 27.58 -3.02
CA ASN A 181 -36.96 29.01 -2.97
C ASN A 181 -37.16 29.63 -4.35
N LEU A 182 -36.55 29.02 -5.40
CA LEU A 182 -36.71 29.46 -6.79
C LEU A 182 -38.18 29.45 -7.24
N CYS A 183 -38.94 28.45 -6.83
CA CYS A 183 -40.37 28.31 -7.12
C CYS A 183 -41.27 29.14 -6.20
N ASN A 184 -40.73 29.85 -5.22
CA ASN A 184 -41.47 30.61 -4.22
C ASN A 184 -42.66 29.82 -3.61
N CYS A 185 -42.37 28.55 -3.24
CA CYS A 185 -43.39 27.62 -2.73
C CYS A 185 -44.01 28.10 -1.40
N LYS A 186 -45.33 27.86 -1.24
CA LYS A 186 -46.03 28.09 0.02
C LYS A 186 -45.44 27.29 1.19
N GLU A 187 -45.54 27.82 2.39
CA GLU A 187 -44.95 27.22 3.61
C GLU A 187 -45.43 25.79 3.87
N ASP A 188 -46.68 25.47 3.58
CA ASP A 188 -47.23 24.11 3.70
C ASP A 188 -46.56 23.11 2.76
N VAL A 189 -46.19 23.57 1.54
CA VAL A 189 -45.47 22.76 0.55
C VAL A 189 -44.03 22.56 1.04
N ARG A 190 -43.38 23.62 1.54
CA ARG A 190 -42.02 23.56 2.09
C ARG A 190 -41.94 22.52 3.20
N LYS A 191 -42.84 22.57 4.17
CA LYS A 191 -42.87 21.59 5.28
C LYS A 191 -43.04 20.14 4.78
N LYS A 192 -43.97 19.92 3.84
CA LYS A 192 -44.16 18.59 3.25
C LYS A 192 -42.92 18.07 2.53
N VAL A 193 -42.27 18.95 1.77
CA VAL A 193 -41.06 18.58 1.04
C VAL A 193 -39.90 18.24 2.00
N HIS A 194 -39.72 19.01 3.07
CA HIS A 194 -38.71 18.68 4.09
C HIS A 194 -38.97 17.32 4.76
N ILE A 195 -40.20 17.01 5.10
CA ILE A 195 -40.56 15.68 5.65
C ILE A 195 -40.22 14.54 4.69
N VAL A 196 -40.39 14.76 3.38
CA VAL A 196 -40.03 13.76 2.36
C VAL A 196 -38.53 13.65 2.19
N ILE A 197 -37.81 14.77 2.23
CA ILE A 197 -36.34 14.79 2.20
C ILE A 197 -35.77 14.01 3.36
N ASP A 198 -36.29 14.23 4.59
CA ASP A 198 -35.84 13.54 5.80
C ASP A 198 -36.09 12.03 5.69
N LYS A 199 -37.27 11.63 5.20
CA LYS A 199 -37.60 10.22 4.95
C LYS A 199 -36.65 9.57 3.93
N PHE A 200 -36.32 10.28 2.83
CA PHE A 200 -35.35 9.78 1.86
C PHE A 200 -33.96 9.65 2.48
N ALA A 201 -33.56 10.64 3.27
CA ALA A 201 -32.26 10.62 3.96
C ALA A 201 -32.14 9.47 4.97
N GLU A 202 -33.22 9.15 5.74
CA GLU A 202 -33.29 8.00 6.63
C GLU A 202 -33.09 6.66 5.91
N HIS A 203 -33.49 6.59 4.63
CA HIS A 203 -33.28 5.41 3.78
C HIS A 203 -31.94 5.45 3.02
N GLY A 204 -31.09 6.43 3.28
CA GLY A 204 -29.78 6.60 2.63
C GLY A 204 -29.86 7.18 1.21
N LEU A 205 -30.98 7.85 0.87
CA LEU A 205 -31.19 8.45 -0.44
C LEU A 205 -30.91 9.96 -0.39
N ARG A 206 -30.16 10.45 -1.38
CA ARG A 206 -30.04 11.89 -1.65
C ARG A 206 -31.31 12.38 -2.36
N SER A 207 -31.68 13.63 -2.14
CA SER A 207 -32.81 14.26 -2.80
C SER A 207 -32.36 15.36 -3.75
N LEU A 208 -32.90 15.37 -4.95
CA LEU A 208 -32.72 16.42 -5.93
C LEU A 208 -34.07 17.06 -6.19
N GLY A 209 -34.17 18.39 -6.05
CA GLY A 209 -35.36 19.16 -6.41
C GLY A 209 -35.40 19.41 -7.91
N VAL A 210 -36.59 19.31 -8.48
CA VAL A 210 -36.84 19.59 -9.92
C VAL A 210 -37.91 20.65 -10.06
N ALA A 211 -37.64 21.67 -10.88
CA ALA A 211 -38.58 22.71 -11.28
C ALA A 211 -38.66 22.82 -12.81
N ARG A 212 -39.81 23.27 -13.30
CA ARG A 212 -40.01 23.59 -14.71
C ARG A 212 -40.46 25.02 -14.89
N GLN A 213 -40.18 25.57 -16.05
CA GLN A 213 -40.62 26.91 -16.46
C GLN A 213 -41.21 26.82 -17.85
N GLU A 214 -42.34 27.49 -18.08
CA GLU A 214 -42.89 27.66 -19.42
C GLU A 214 -42.19 28.81 -20.11
N VAL A 215 -41.64 28.57 -21.30
CA VAL A 215 -40.96 29.57 -22.12
C VAL A 215 -41.79 29.80 -23.39
N PRO A 216 -42.63 30.87 -23.43
CA PRO A 216 -43.57 31.09 -24.52
C PRO A 216 -42.91 31.22 -25.89
N GLU A 217 -41.76 31.88 -25.95
CA GLU A 217 -41.05 32.18 -27.20
C GLU A 217 -40.08 31.08 -27.64
N ARG A 218 -39.92 29.99 -26.86
CA ARG A 218 -39.00 28.86 -27.13
C ARG A 218 -37.56 29.29 -27.46
N THR A 219 -37.12 30.46 -27.02
CA THR A 219 -35.76 30.95 -27.15
C THR A 219 -35.04 30.97 -25.82
N LYS A 220 -33.69 30.81 -25.82
CA LYS A 220 -32.88 30.86 -24.61
C LYS A 220 -32.96 32.21 -23.88
N ASP A 221 -33.20 33.27 -24.59
CA ASP A 221 -33.19 34.66 -24.07
C ASP A 221 -34.57 35.15 -23.58
N SER A 222 -35.59 34.32 -23.69
CA SER A 222 -36.93 34.65 -23.18
C SER A 222 -36.94 34.60 -21.63
N PRO A 223 -37.50 35.63 -20.97
CA PRO A 223 -37.53 35.72 -19.51
C PRO A 223 -38.34 34.59 -18.84
N GLY A 224 -39.12 33.82 -19.59
CA GLY A 224 -39.92 32.71 -19.10
C GLY A 224 -41.02 33.11 -18.09
N GLY A 225 -41.94 32.18 -17.80
CA GLY A 225 -42.93 32.28 -16.74
C GLY A 225 -42.36 31.99 -15.35
N PRO A 226 -43.20 32.02 -14.32
CA PRO A 226 -42.75 31.64 -12.97
C PRO A 226 -42.34 30.15 -12.90
N TRP A 227 -41.32 29.85 -12.13
CA TRP A 227 -40.86 28.48 -11.88
C TRP A 227 -41.91 27.67 -11.11
N GLN A 228 -42.21 26.50 -11.57
CA GLN A 228 -43.15 25.55 -10.96
C GLN A 228 -42.39 24.36 -10.38
N PHE A 229 -42.58 24.08 -9.10
CA PHE A 229 -42.01 22.90 -8.46
C PHE A 229 -42.68 21.62 -8.99
N VAL A 230 -41.87 20.73 -9.57
CA VAL A 230 -42.34 19.45 -10.13
C VAL A 230 -42.32 18.35 -9.07
N GLY A 231 -41.26 18.25 -8.30
CA GLY A 231 -41.10 17.21 -7.30
C GLY A 231 -39.68 16.99 -6.82
N LEU A 232 -39.50 15.90 -6.09
CA LEU A 232 -38.21 15.42 -5.61
C LEU A 232 -37.84 14.12 -6.35
N LEU A 233 -36.61 14.05 -6.78
CA LEU A 233 -36.00 12.85 -7.35
C LEU A 233 -35.09 12.22 -6.29
N PRO A 234 -35.38 11.00 -5.78
CA PRO A 234 -34.48 10.31 -4.89
C PRO A 234 -33.34 9.69 -5.68
N LEU A 235 -32.11 9.88 -5.21
CA LEU A 235 -30.89 9.34 -5.78
C LEU A 235 -30.21 8.42 -4.77
N PHE A 236 -29.86 7.24 -5.21
CA PHE A 236 -29.08 6.29 -4.42
C PHE A 236 -27.66 6.17 -4.99
N ASP A 237 -26.69 6.46 -4.16
CA ASP A 237 -25.26 6.27 -4.45
C ASP A 237 -24.79 5.03 -3.67
N PRO A 238 -24.74 3.85 -4.31
CA PRO A 238 -24.40 2.62 -3.62
C PRO A 238 -22.92 2.64 -3.22
N PRO A 239 -22.58 2.22 -1.99
CA PRO A 239 -21.21 1.97 -1.62
C PRO A 239 -20.56 0.97 -2.57
N ARG A 240 -19.26 1.12 -2.82
CA ARG A 240 -18.50 0.16 -3.64
C ARG A 240 -18.66 -1.26 -3.05
N HIS A 241 -18.73 -2.25 -3.92
CA HIS A 241 -19.02 -3.65 -3.57
C HIS A 241 -18.04 -4.26 -2.55
N ASP A 242 -16.78 -3.80 -2.54
CA ASP A 242 -15.73 -4.30 -1.66
C ASP A 242 -15.61 -3.55 -0.32
N SER A 243 -16.35 -2.44 -0.13
CA SER A 243 -16.17 -1.54 1.01
C SER A 243 -16.49 -2.20 2.34
N ALA A 244 -17.63 -2.87 2.47
CA ALA A 244 -18.04 -3.51 3.72
C ALA A 244 -17.05 -4.60 4.18
N GLU A 245 -16.61 -5.45 3.26
CA GLU A 245 -15.66 -6.49 3.56
C GLU A 245 -14.27 -5.91 3.89
N THR A 246 -13.85 -4.86 3.18
CA THR A 246 -12.58 -4.16 3.46
C THR A 246 -12.59 -3.55 4.85
N ILE A 247 -13.67 -2.88 5.25
CA ILE A 247 -13.83 -2.31 6.59
C ILE A 247 -13.78 -3.40 7.65
N ARG A 248 -14.52 -4.48 7.47
CA ARG A 248 -14.53 -5.62 8.40
C ARG A 248 -13.11 -6.21 8.57
N ARG A 249 -12.36 -6.36 7.47
CA ARG A 249 -10.97 -6.84 7.52
C ARG A 249 -10.04 -5.85 8.20
N ALA A 250 -10.18 -4.55 7.93
CA ALA A 250 -9.39 -3.51 8.58
C ALA A 250 -9.59 -3.54 10.10
N LEU A 251 -10.84 -3.61 10.57
CA LEU A 251 -11.18 -3.73 12.00
C LEU A 251 -10.57 -5.00 12.61
N ASN A 252 -10.66 -6.15 11.94
CA ASN A 252 -10.05 -7.41 12.38
C ASN A 252 -8.51 -7.34 12.45
N LEU A 253 -7.91 -6.49 11.63
CA LEU A 253 -6.47 -6.21 11.67
C LEU A 253 -6.09 -5.14 12.71
N GLY A 254 -7.05 -4.68 13.54
CA GLY A 254 -6.84 -3.67 14.57
C GLY A 254 -6.63 -2.26 14.01
N VAL A 255 -7.17 -1.97 12.84
CA VAL A 255 -7.21 -0.63 12.25
C VAL A 255 -8.58 -0.04 12.46
N ASN A 256 -8.70 1.05 13.22
CA ASN A 256 -9.95 1.78 13.38
C ASN A 256 -10.28 2.54 12.10
N VAL A 257 -11.54 2.42 11.65
CA VAL A 257 -12.01 3.07 10.42
C VAL A 257 -13.02 4.14 10.79
N LYS A 258 -12.86 5.33 10.23
CA LYS A 258 -13.78 6.47 10.41
C LYS A 258 -14.21 6.99 9.05
N MET A 259 -15.49 7.32 8.91
CA MET A 259 -16.03 7.91 7.69
C MET A 259 -16.13 9.43 7.83
N ILE A 260 -15.57 10.17 6.89
CA ILE A 260 -15.65 11.64 6.86
C ILE A 260 -16.24 12.07 5.51
N THR A 261 -17.38 12.77 5.54
CA THR A 261 -18.14 13.06 4.32
C THR A 261 -18.88 14.39 4.38
N GLY A 262 -19.09 15.01 3.22
CA GLY A 262 -19.92 16.21 3.06
C GLY A 262 -21.43 15.95 3.08
N ASP A 263 -21.89 14.69 3.02
CA ASP A 263 -23.32 14.36 2.98
C ASP A 263 -24.06 14.58 4.30
N GLN A 264 -25.40 14.57 4.22
CA GLN A 264 -26.26 14.71 5.39
C GLN A 264 -26.10 13.56 6.40
N LEU A 265 -26.24 13.87 7.68
CA LEU A 265 -26.02 12.95 8.79
C LEU A 265 -26.89 11.68 8.72
N ALA A 266 -28.18 11.81 8.37
CA ALA A 266 -29.10 10.67 8.28
C ALA A 266 -28.66 9.68 7.20
N ILE A 267 -28.28 10.16 6.02
CA ILE A 267 -27.77 9.34 4.90
C ILE A 267 -26.54 8.54 5.34
N ARG A 268 -25.63 9.19 6.06
CA ARG A 268 -24.37 8.56 6.46
C ARG A 268 -24.49 7.62 7.65
N LYS A 269 -25.41 7.85 8.57
CA LYS A 269 -25.77 6.86 9.60
C LYS A 269 -26.26 5.56 8.96
N GLU A 270 -27.13 5.65 7.96
CA GLU A 270 -27.61 4.47 7.23
C GLU A 270 -26.49 3.80 6.42
N THR A 271 -25.64 4.57 5.74
CA THR A 271 -24.47 4.03 5.04
C THR A 271 -23.52 3.33 6.00
N GLY A 272 -23.20 3.93 7.15
CA GLY A 272 -22.36 3.32 8.18
C GLY A 272 -22.93 2.03 8.74
N ARG A 273 -24.26 1.99 8.93
CA ARG A 273 -24.98 0.77 9.33
C ARG A 273 -24.83 -0.34 8.29
N ARG A 274 -25.02 -0.02 7.01
CA ARG A 274 -24.86 -0.99 5.89
C ARG A 274 -23.44 -1.49 5.75
N LEU A 275 -22.45 -0.65 6.00
CA LEU A 275 -21.04 -0.99 5.92
C LEU A 275 -20.49 -1.69 7.17
N GLY A 276 -21.30 -1.80 8.25
CA GLY A 276 -20.86 -2.39 9.51
C GLY A 276 -19.83 -1.56 10.27
N MET A 277 -19.75 -0.25 10.01
CA MET A 277 -18.82 0.68 10.70
C MET A 277 -19.36 1.12 12.05
N GLY A 278 -20.68 1.13 12.23
CA GLY A 278 -21.37 1.73 13.35
C GLY A 278 -22.24 2.92 12.91
N THR A 279 -22.98 3.48 13.87
CA THR A 279 -23.90 4.61 13.66
C THR A 279 -23.59 5.80 14.56
N ASN A 280 -22.47 5.75 15.30
CA ASN A 280 -22.03 6.84 16.18
C ASN A 280 -21.38 7.95 15.34
N MET A 281 -22.19 8.63 14.53
CA MET A 281 -21.78 9.69 13.62
C MET A 281 -22.33 11.03 14.05
N TYR A 282 -21.52 12.07 13.88
CA TYR A 282 -21.81 13.43 14.32
C TYR A 282 -21.78 14.42 13.15
N PRO A 283 -22.57 15.52 13.23
CA PRO A 283 -22.49 16.60 12.26
C PRO A 283 -21.20 17.42 12.45
N SER A 284 -20.78 18.15 11.41
CA SER A 284 -19.62 19.03 11.49
C SER A 284 -19.72 20.14 12.53
N SER A 285 -20.96 20.57 12.88
CA SER A 285 -21.24 21.53 13.96
C SER A 285 -20.70 21.06 15.34
N ALA A 286 -20.66 19.75 15.56
CA ALA A 286 -20.10 19.17 16.78
C ALA A 286 -18.58 19.40 16.91
N LEU A 287 -17.86 19.51 15.78
CA LEU A 287 -16.43 19.84 15.77
C LEU A 287 -16.15 21.30 16.18
N LEU A 288 -17.13 22.17 15.98
CA LEU A 288 -17.04 23.60 16.32
C LEU A 288 -17.56 23.90 17.73
N GLY A 289 -18.04 22.89 18.47
CA GLY A 289 -18.67 23.10 19.77
C GLY A 289 -20.04 23.83 19.70
N GLN A 290 -20.64 23.86 18.50
CA GLN A 290 -21.89 24.61 18.21
C GLN A 290 -23.07 23.66 17.94
N ASP A 291 -23.04 22.45 18.48
CA ASP A 291 -24.14 21.52 18.28
C ASP A 291 -25.39 21.97 19.07
N LYS A 292 -26.56 21.77 18.44
CA LYS A 292 -27.87 22.06 19.04
C LYS A 292 -28.19 21.11 20.20
N ASP A 293 -27.54 19.97 20.25
CA ASP A 293 -27.67 18.99 21.32
C ASP A 293 -26.67 19.29 22.44
N ALA A 294 -27.20 19.73 23.58
CA ALA A 294 -26.43 20.10 24.77
C ALA A 294 -25.56 18.94 25.30
N SER A 295 -25.95 17.70 25.07
CA SER A 295 -25.19 16.51 25.47
C SER A 295 -23.93 16.31 24.63
N ILE A 296 -23.98 16.66 23.36
CA ILE A 296 -22.86 16.58 22.41
C ILE A 296 -21.92 17.78 22.60
N SER A 297 -22.50 18.97 22.74
CA SER A 297 -21.76 20.23 22.97
C SER A 297 -20.94 20.22 24.27
N ALA A 298 -21.33 19.43 25.25
CA ALA A 298 -20.61 19.29 26.52
C ALA A 298 -19.39 18.35 26.44
N LEU A 299 -19.23 17.56 25.35
CA LEU A 299 -18.11 16.64 25.19
C LEU A 299 -16.87 17.40 24.65
N PRO A 300 -15.67 17.12 25.19
CA PRO A 300 -14.45 17.66 24.60
C PRO A 300 -14.29 17.13 23.17
N VAL A 301 -14.07 18.03 22.21
CA VAL A 301 -14.00 17.73 20.77
C VAL A 301 -13.01 16.59 20.46
N ASP A 302 -11.89 16.56 21.17
CA ASP A 302 -10.89 15.50 21.01
C ASP A 302 -11.41 14.11 21.39
N GLY A 303 -12.19 14.01 22.48
CA GLY A 303 -12.81 12.77 22.91
C GLY A 303 -13.93 12.33 21.95
N LEU A 304 -14.63 13.31 21.36
CA LEU A 304 -15.63 13.06 20.32
C LEU A 304 -14.98 12.47 19.07
N ILE A 305 -13.89 13.10 18.59
CA ILE A 305 -13.15 12.63 17.39
C ILE A 305 -12.61 11.22 17.59
N GLU A 306 -12.12 10.91 18.77
CA GLU A 306 -11.56 9.59 19.07
C GLU A 306 -12.63 8.48 19.04
N LYS A 307 -13.81 8.74 19.62
CA LYS A 307 -14.90 7.75 19.79
C LYS A 307 -15.86 7.67 18.61
N ALA A 308 -15.94 8.69 17.77
CA ALA A 308 -16.86 8.71 16.64
C ALA A 308 -16.55 7.62 15.61
N ASP A 309 -17.57 7.04 14.99
CA ASP A 309 -17.45 6.20 13.80
C ASP A 309 -17.29 7.06 12.52
N GLY A 310 -17.73 8.31 12.56
CA GLY A 310 -17.57 9.25 11.48
C GLY A 310 -18.19 10.62 11.70
N PHE A 311 -18.03 11.48 10.68
CA PHE A 311 -18.54 12.85 10.64
C PHE A 311 -19.23 13.12 9.31
N ALA A 312 -20.35 13.84 9.38
CA ALA A 312 -21.20 14.20 8.25
C ALA A 312 -21.32 15.72 8.08
N GLY A 313 -21.59 16.19 6.85
CA GLY A 313 -21.66 17.63 6.55
C GLY A 313 -20.29 18.32 6.72
N VAL A 314 -19.21 17.61 6.41
CA VAL A 314 -17.82 18.05 6.67
C VAL A 314 -17.26 18.79 5.46
N PHE A 315 -16.70 19.97 5.69
CA PHE A 315 -15.96 20.73 4.68
C PHE A 315 -14.47 20.30 4.65
N PRO A 316 -13.70 20.66 3.61
CA PRO A 316 -12.29 20.28 3.49
C PRO A 316 -11.42 20.63 4.71
N GLU A 317 -11.64 21.81 5.30
CA GLU A 317 -10.92 22.30 6.48
C GLU A 317 -11.17 21.39 7.71
N HIS A 318 -12.39 20.91 7.85
CA HIS A 318 -12.73 19.97 8.93
C HIS A 318 -12.06 18.61 8.75
N LYS A 319 -11.89 18.11 7.50
CA LYS A 319 -11.15 16.89 7.22
C LYS A 319 -9.70 17.01 7.70
N TYR A 320 -9.06 18.13 7.38
CA TYR A 320 -7.71 18.44 7.84
C TYR A 320 -7.61 18.49 9.37
N GLU A 321 -8.54 19.19 10.02
CA GLU A 321 -8.53 19.35 11.48
C GLU A 321 -8.75 18.02 12.22
N ILE A 322 -9.62 17.14 11.72
CA ILE A 322 -9.82 15.79 12.28
C ILE A 322 -8.52 15.00 12.25
N VAL A 323 -7.84 14.97 11.11
CA VAL A 323 -6.55 14.28 10.97
C VAL A 323 -5.52 14.85 11.94
N LYS A 324 -5.39 16.17 11.97
CA LYS A 324 -4.46 16.88 12.84
C LYS A 324 -4.68 16.54 14.32
N ARG A 325 -5.92 16.57 14.81
CA ARG A 325 -6.26 16.26 16.21
C ARG A 325 -6.01 14.81 16.57
N LEU A 326 -6.26 13.86 15.64
CA LEU A 326 -5.89 12.46 15.86
C LEU A 326 -4.37 12.28 15.98
N GLN A 327 -3.58 13.00 15.19
CA GLN A 327 -2.11 13.01 15.30
C GLN A 327 -1.62 13.63 16.61
N GLU A 328 -2.24 14.73 17.08
CA GLU A 328 -1.94 15.33 18.38
C GLU A 328 -2.20 14.37 19.54
N LYS A 329 -3.18 13.48 19.40
CA LYS A 329 -3.44 12.34 20.31
C LYS A 329 -2.47 11.17 20.12
N LYS A 330 -1.45 11.32 19.27
CA LYS A 330 -0.42 10.30 18.96
C LYS A 330 -0.98 9.05 18.25
N HIS A 331 -2.11 9.19 17.56
CA HIS A 331 -2.55 8.17 16.62
C HIS A 331 -1.82 8.34 15.27
N ILE A 332 -1.48 7.21 14.65
CA ILE A 332 -0.99 7.20 13.27
C ILE A 332 -2.22 7.16 12.36
N CYS A 333 -2.41 8.21 11.56
CA CYS A 333 -3.56 8.39 10.71
C CYS A 333 -3.26 8.08 9.25
N GLY A 334 -3.98 7.12 8.66
CA GLY A 334 -4.11 6.99 7.22
C GLY A 334 -5.35 7.74 6.73
N MET A 335 -5.22 8.53 5.67
CA MET A 335 -6.34 9.19 5.00
C MET A 335 -6.49 8.64 3.58
N THR A 336 -7.69 8.23 3.21
CA THR A 336 -8.01 7.82 1.84
C THR A 336 -8.97 8.82 1.22
N GLY A 337 -8.68 9.25 0.01
CA GLY A 337 -9.49 10.23 -0.71
C GLY A 337 -9.31 10.14 -2.23
N ASP A 338 -10.21 10.77 -2.96
CA ASP A 338 -10.24 10.79 -4.43
C ASP A 338 -10.32 12.21 -5.00
N GLY A 339 -10.83 13.17 -4.23
CA GLY A 339 -11.13 14.50 -4.70
C GLY A 339 -10.11 15.57 -4.29
N VAL A 340 -10.20 16.71 -4.95
CA VAL A 340 -9.42 17.92 -4.65
C VAL A 340 -9.63 18.37 -3.20
N ASN A 341 -10.85 18.20 -2.69
CA ASN A 341 -11.24 18.57 -1.34
C ASN A 341 -10.55 17.71 -0.25
N ASP A 342 -9.98 16.56 -0.62
CA ASP A 342 -9.27 15.66 0.27
C ASP A 342 -7.76 15.97 0.31
N ALA A 343 -7.22 16.66 -0.70
CA ALA A 343 -5.79 16.89 -0.83
C ALA A 343 -5.12 17.51 0.43
N PRO A 344 -5.69 18.52 1.11
CA PRO A 344 -5.10 19.03 2.34
C PRO A 344 -5.02 18.00 3.47
N ALA A 345 -6.06 17.16 3.62
CA ALA A 345 -6.11 16.11 4.63
C ALA A 345 -5.19 14.93 4.27
N LEU A 346 -5.11 14.56 2.98
CA LEU A 346 -4.17 13.56 2.46
C LEU A 346 -2.72 13.96 2.73
N LYS A 347 -2.37 15.21 2.45
CA LYS A 347 -1.03 15.76 2.70
C LYS A 347 -0.69 15.83 4.18
N LYS A 348 -1.69 16.06 5.05
CA LYS A 348 -1.51 16.17 6.50
C LYS A 348 -1.39 14.81 7.17
N ALA A 349 -2.05 13.78 6.66
CA ALA A 349 -2.04 12.44 7.23
C ALA A 349 -0.61 11.87 7.32
N ASP A 350 -0.40 10.92 8.22
CA ASP A 350 0.87 10.16 8.27
C ASP A 350 1.04 9.26 7.04
N ILE A 351 -0.10 8.85 6.44
CA ILE A 351 -0.15 8.09 5.21
C ILE A 351 -1.32 8.58 4.38
N GLY A 352 -1.06 9.40 3.36
CA GLY A 352 -2.05 9.79 2.35
C GLY A 352 -2.19 8.72 1.28
N ILE A 353 -3.42 8.30 0.97
CA ILE A 353 -3.72 7.24 0.00
C ILE A 353 -4.71 7.76 -1.03
N ALA A 354 -4.29 7.86 -2.28
CA ALA A 354 -5.17 8.14 -3.40
C ALA A 354 -5.68 6.84 -4.04
N VAL A 355 -6.99 6.76 -4.32
CA VAL A 355 -7.57 5.64 -5.05
C VAL A 355 -7.23 5.72 -6.55
N ALA A 356 -7.47 4.64 -7.30
CA ALA A 356 -7.05 4.54 -8.69
C ALA A 356 -7.67 5.62 -9.61
N ASP A 357 -8.90 6.00 -9.33
CA ASP A 357 -9.69 7.02 -10.05
C ASP A 357 -9.65 8.42 -9.38
N ALA A 358 -8.67 8.64 -8.50
CA ALA A 358 -8.48 9.92 -7.84
C ALA A 358 -7.99 11.01 -8.81
N THR A 359 -8.38 12.26 -8.50
CA THR A 359 -7.89 13.45 -9.21
C THR A 359 -6.37 13.61 -9.05
N ASP A 360 -5.74 14.32 -9.97
CA ASP A 360 -4.30 14.58 -9.92
C ASP A 360 -3.89 15.35 -8.66
N ALA A 361 -4.76 16.22 -8.16
CA ALA A 361 -4.56 16.94 -6.90
C ALA A 361 -4.50 15.96 -5.70
N ALA A 362 -5.39 14.98 -5.63
CA ALA A 362 -5.37 13.97 -4.59
C ALA A 362 -4.15 13.04 -4.73
N ARG A 363 -3.80 12.65 -5.96
CA ARG A 363 -2.60 11.83 -6.25
C ARG A 363 -1.31 12.52 -5.82
N SER A 364 -1.15 13.79 -6.18
CA SER A 364 0.06 14.57 -5.84
C SER A 364 0.20 14.86 -4.34
N ALA A 365 -0.93 14.88 -3.60
CA ALA A 365 -0.95 15.07 -2.16
C ALA A 365 -0.74 13.77 -1.37
N SER A 366 -0.73 12.61 -2.03
CA SER A 366 -0.71 11.30 -1.40
C SER A 366 0.68 10.67 -1.42
N ASP A 367 0.95 9.83 -0.40
CA ASP A 367 2.18 9.02 -0.31
C ASP A 367 2.05 7.71 -1.10
N ILE A 368 0.82 7.21 -1.24
CA ILE A 368 0.49 5.96 -1.94
C ILE A 368 -0.62 6.25 -2.95
N VAL A 369 -0.43 5.80 -4.18
CA VAL A 369 -1.44 5.87 -5.24
C VAL A 369 -1.77 4.46 -5.70
N PHE A 370 -3.06 4.10 -5.68
CA PHE A 370 -3.50 2.80 -6.18
C PHE A 370 -3.61 2.82 -7.70
N THR A 371 -3.17 1.72 -8.31
CA THR A 371 -3.30 1.49 -9.75
C THR A 371 -4.49 0.60 -10.09
N GLU A 372 -5.03 -0.12 -9.11
CA GLU A 372 -6.20 -0.97 -9.26
C GLU A 372 -7.41 -0.37 -8.53
N PRO A 373 -8.62 -0.42 -9.11
CA PRO A 373 -9.81 0.10 -8.47
C PRO A 373 -10.22 -0.76 -7.27
N GLY A 374 -10.82 -0.11 -6.26
CA GLY A 374 -11.34 -0.78 -5.07
C GLY A 374 -10.53 -0.49 -3.81
N LEU A 375 -11.22 -0.54 -2.66
CA LEU A 375 -10.62 -0.30 -1.34
C LEU A 375 -9.91 -1.54 -0.78
N SER A 376 -10.15 -2.74 -1.32
CA SER A 376 -9.53 -4.00 -0.89
C SER A 376 -8.01 -4.01 -1.01
N VAL A 377 -7.46 -3.18 -1.91
CA VAL A 377 -6.01 -2.96 -2.06
C VAL A 377 -5.36 -2.44 -0.78
N ILE A 378 -6.10 -1.66 0.05
CA ILE A 378 -5.63 -1.17 1.36
C ILE A 378 -5.24 -2.35 2.27
N ILE A 379 -6.05 -3.40 2.29
CA ILE A 379 -5.77 -4.59 3.11
C ILE A 379 -4.48 -5.28 2.66
N SER A 380 -4.29 -5.39 1.34
CA SER A 380 -3.04 -5.94 0.78
C SER A 380 -1.83 -5.08 1.14
N ALA A 381 -1.96 -3.74 1.07
CA ALA A 381 -0.92 -2.80 1.47
C ALA A 381 -0.56 -2.94 2.96
N VAL A 382 -1.55 -3.01 3.86
CA VAL A 382 -1.35 -3.21 5.30
C VAL A 382 -0.64 -4.53 5.58
N LEU A 383 -1.08 -5.63 4.98
CA LEU A 383 -0.48 -6.95 5.19
C LEU A 383 0.95 -7.02 4.65
N THR A 384 1.19 -6.45 3.47
CA THR A 384 2.52 -6.39 2.86
C THR A 384 3.48 -5.55 3.71
N SER A 385 3.05 -4.36 4.14
CA SER A 385 3.86 -3.49 5.01
C SER A 385 4.20 -4.17 6.33
N ARG A 386 3.24 -4.86 6.96
CA ARG A 386 3.49 -5.63 8.19
C ARG A 386 4.44 -6.81 7.98
N ALA A 387 4.40 -7.45 6.82
CA ALA A 387 5.35 -8.51 6.47
C ALA A 387 6.77 -7.95 6.26
N ILE A 388 6.90 -6.81 5.56
CA ILE A 388 8.18 -6.11 5.40
C ILE A 388 8.75 -5.70 6.76
N PHE A 389 7.93 -5.07 7.60
CA PHE A 389 8.32 -4.65 8.95
C PHE A 389 8.81 -5.84 9.80
N GLN A 390 8.12 -6.98 9.73
CA GLN A 390 8.54 -8.18 10.44
C GLN A 390 9.88 -8.73 9.92
N ARG A 391 10.13 -8.68 8.60
CA ARG A 391 11.44 -9.07 8.03
C ARG A 391 12.56 -8.17 8.54
N MET A 392 12.34 -6.86 8.57
CA MET A 392 13.31 -5.89 9.09
C MET A 392 13.60 -6.14 10.58
N LYS A 393 12.58 -6.41 11.38
CA LYS A 393 12.73 -6.75 12.81
C LYS A 393 13.56 -8.02 13.00
N ASN A 394 13.26 -9.07 12.23
CA ASN A 394 13.99 -10.33 12.26
C ASN A 394 15.45 -10.15 11.86
N TYR A 395 15.70 -9.38 10.80
CA TYR A 395 17.05 -9.04 10.35
C TYR A 395 17.84 -8.29 11.41
N THR A 396 17.24 -7.31 12.09
CA THR A 396 17.91 -6.53 13.13
C THR A 396 18.31 -7.41 14.31
N ILE A 397 17.43 -8.30 14.77
CA ILE A 397 17.74 -9.26 15.85
C ILE A 397 18.92 -10.15 15.44
N TYR A 398 18.89 -10.68 14.22
CA TYR A 398 19.94 -11.51 13.66
C TYR A 398 21.29 -10.77 13.61
N ALA A 399 21.32 -9.56 13.04
CA ALA A 399 22.54 -8.77 12.90
C ALA A 399 23.18 -8.46 14.25
N VAL A 400 22.37 -8.01 15.24
CA VAL A 400 22.86 -7.75 16.61
C VAL A 400 23.42 -9.02 17.24
N SER A 401 22.72 -10.16 17.10
CA SER A 401 23.16 -11.43 17.70
C SER A 401 24.51 -11.90 17.13
N ILE A 402 24.68 -11.81 15.81
CA ILE A 402 25.92 -12.23 15.15
C ILE A 402 27.08 -11.32 15.53
N THR A 403 26.85 -10.00 15.53
CA THR A 403 27.89 -9.04 15.93
C THR A 403 28.39 -9.33 17.35
N ILE A 404 27.49 -9.51 18.30
CA ILE A 404 27.84 -9.84 19.69
C ILE A 404 28.61 -11.15 19.76
N ARG A 405 28.14 -12.18 19.07
CA ARG A 405 28.81 -13.48 19.04
C ARG A 405 30.24 -13.41 18.52
N ILE A 406 30.42 -12.76 17.36
CA ILE A 406 31.76 -12.67 16.73
C ILE A 406 32.70 -11.88 17.63
N VAL A 407 32.26 -10.70 18.09
CA VAL A 407 33.10 -9.84 18.93
C VAL A 407 33.48 -10.52 20.23
N PHE A 408 32.50 -10.95 21.02
CA PHE A 408 32.80 -11.53 22.34
C PHE A 408 33.36 -12.94 22.26
N GLY A 409 32.89 -13.80 21.32
CA GLY A 409 33.41 -15.13 21.15
C GLY A 409 34.88 -15.16 20.83
N PHE A 410 35.29 -14.40 19.81
CA PHE A 410 36.72 -14.33 19.42
C PHE A 410 37.55 -13.54 20.43
N MET A 411 37.01 -12.47 21.01
CA MET A 411 37.72 -11.72 22.04
C MET A 411 38.05 -12.60 23.26
N PHE A 412 37.13 -13.41 23.77
CA PHE A 412 37.40 -14.29 24.90
C PHE A 412 38.39 -15.39 24.55
N ILE A 413 38.30 -16.00 23.36
CA ILE A 413 39.25 -17.02 22.91
C ILE A 413 40.66 -16.41 22.80
N ALA A 414 40.78 -15.20 22.24
CA ALA A 414 42.06 -14.53 22.12
C ALA A 414 42.66 -14.12 23.46
N LEU A 415 41.86 -13.64 24.41
CA LEU A 415 42.32 -13.20 25.71
C LEU A 415 42.71 -14.38 26.62
N ILE A 416 41.94 -15.48 26.62
CA ILE A 416 42.15 -16.62 27.57
C ILE A 416 43.24 -17.53 27.04
N TRP A 417 43.20 -17.92 25.78
CA TRP A 417 44.14 -18.89 25.18
C TRP A 417 45.17 -18.30 24.25
N LYS A 418 45.14 -16.97 24.02
CA LYS A 418 46.01 -16.26 23.05
C LYS A 418 45.95 -16.88 21.65
N PHE A 419 44.79 -17.43 21.29
CA PHE A 419 44.55 -17.99 19.97
C PHE A 419 44.15 -16.91 19.01
N ASP A 420 44.96 -16.73 17.93
CA ASP A 420 44.76 -15.73 16.89
C ASP A 420 43.92 -16.32 15.77
N PHE A 421 42.75 -15.69 15.51
CA PHE A 421 41.82 -16.12 14.48
C PHE A 421 42.12 -15.41 13.16
N ALA A 422 42.38 -16.16 12.09
CA ALA A 422 42.76 -15.58 10.80
C ALA A 422 41.66 -14.66 10.24
N PRO A 423 41.93 -13.38 9.94
CA PRO A 423 40.96 -12.43 9.42
C PRO A 423 40.28 -12.90 8.13
N PHE A 424 40.98 -13.62 7.29
CA PHE A 424 40.46 -14.19 6.03
C PHE A 424 39.30 -15.19 6.31
N MET A 425 39.35 -15.96 7.39
CA MET A 425 38.27 -16.87 7.75
C MET A 425 37.02 -16.13 8.24
N VAL A 426 37.20 -15.02 8.96
CA VAL A 426 36.08 -14.12 9.32
C VAL A 426 35.44 -13.55 8.07
N LEU A 427 36.22 -13.20 7.07
CA LEU A 427 35.77 -12.72 5.78
C LEU A 427 34.88 -13.74 5.06
N ILE A 428 35.31 -15.01 4.98
CA ILE A 428 34.51 -16.07 4.36
C ILE A 428 33.18 -16.25 5.11
N ILE A 429 33.21 -16.25 6.45
CA ILE A 429 31.99 -16.33 7.27
C ILE A 429 31.06 -15.16 6.92
N ALA A 430 31.59 -13.95 6.81
CA ALA A 430 30.81 -12.76 6.47
C ALA A 430 30.16 -12.87 5.08
N ILE A 431 30.93 -13.28 4.06
CA ILE A 431 30.42 -13.45 2.69
C ILE A 431 29.28 -14.50 2.65
N LEU A 432 29.46 -15.64 3.30
CA LEU A 432 28.45 -16.69 3.34
C LEU A 432 27.18 -16.24 4.10
N ASN A 433 27.37 -15.48 5.18
CA ASN A 433 26.25 -14.92 5.93
C ASN A 433 25.51 -13.88 5.11
N ASP A 434 26.19 -12.94 4.46
CA ASP A 434 25.61 -11.89 3.64
C ASP A 434 24.84 -12.49 2.46
N GLY A 435 25.42 -13.48 1.76
CA GLY A 435 24.75 -14.19 0.68
C GLY A 435 23.43 -14.88 1.13
N THR A 436 23.42 -15.44 2.35
CA THR A 436 22.21 -16.07 2.89
C THR A 436 21.19 -15.02 3.37
N ILE A 437 21.65 -13.94 4.01
CA ILE A 437 20.77 -12.91 4.59
C ILE A 437 20.02 -12.11 3.53
N MET A 438 20.61 -11.88 2.37
CA MET A 438 19.96 -11.20 1.24
C MET A 438 18.66 -11.89 0.82
N THR A 439 18.60 -13.21 0.98
CA THR A 439 17.40 -13.99 0.66
C THR A 439 16.24 -13.80 1.63
N ILE A 440 16.48 -13.20 2.81
CA ILE A 440 15.43 -12.85 3.79
C ILE A 440 14.43 -11.86 3.21
N SER A 441 14.85 -10.98 2.33
CA SER A 441 13.98 -9.99 1.68
C SER A 441 12.82 -10.63 0.92
N LYS A 442 13.02 -11.83 0.40
CA LYS A 442 12.03 -12.64 -0.33
C LYS A 442 11.45 -13.81 0.50
N ASP A 443 11.79 -13.91 1.79
CA ASP A 443 11.30 -14.97 2.66
C ASP A 443 9.80 -14.85 2.95
N ARG A 444 9.16 -16.00 3.19
CA ARG A 444 7.76 -16.10 3.60
C ARG A 444 7.63 -15.79 5.08
N VAL A 445 7.20 -14.58 5.38
CA VAL A 445 6.95 -14.15 6.76
C VAL A 445 5.47 -13.87 6.94
N LYS A 446 4.87 -14.37 8.01
CA LYS A 446 3.48 -14.07 8.35
C LYS A 446 3.38 -12.64 8.87
N PRO A 447 2.52 -11.79 8.29
CA PRO A 447 2.31 -10.44 8.79
C PRO A 447 1.73 -10.45 10.21
N SER A 448 1.96 -9.39 10.97
CA SER A 448 1.36 -9.25 12.30
C SER A 448 -0.16 -9.12 12.19
N PRO A 449 -0.96 -9.88 12.98
CA PRO A 449 -2.41 -9.73 12.99
C PRO A 449 -2.86 -8.37 13.54
N LEU A 450 -2.11 -7.79 14.45
CA LEU A 450 -2.35 -6.48 15.05
C LEU A 450 -1.24 -5.50 14.68
N PRO A 451 -1.45 -4.17 14.82
CA PRO A 451 -0.41 -3.17 14.64
C PRO A 451 0.81 -3.48 15.51
N ASP A 452 1.99 -3.40 14.94
CA ASP A 452 3.26 -3.62 15.65
C ASP A 452 4.13 -2.36 15.58
N SER A 453 5.08 -2.22 16.50
CA SER A 453 5.98 -1.09 16.59
C SER A 453 7.42 -1.53 16.83
N TRP A 454 8.38 -0.62 16.60
CA TRP A 454 9.78 -0.83 16.94
C TRP A 454 9.97 -0.88 18.46
N LYS A 455 9.80 -2.04 19.06
CA LYS A 455 10.12 -2.29 20.46
C LYS A 455 11.62 -2.53 20.60
N LEU A 456 12.41 -1.47 20.50
CA LEU A 456 13.87 -1.55 20.49
C LEU A 456 14.44 -2.34 21.68
N ARG A 457 13.86 -2.18 22.88
CA ARG A 457 14.27 -2.96 24.07
C ARG A 457 14.12 -4.47 23.86
N GLU A 458 13.02 -4.90 23.27
CA GLU A 458 12.77 -6.33 22.97
C GLU A 458 13.73 -6.84 21.90
N ILE A 459 13.97 -6.05 20.85
CA ILE A 459 14.85 -6.38 19.72
C ILE A 459 16.29 -6.54 20.22
N PHE A 460 16.81 -5.52 20.90
CA PHE A 460 18.20 -5.52 21.40
C PHE A 460 18.40 -6.56 22.50
N ALA A 461 17.48 -6.68 23.47
CA ALA A 461 17.60 -7.71 24.50
C ALA A 461 17.61 -9.12 23.91
N THR A 462 16.75 -9.38 22.92
CA THR A 462 16.76 -10.69 22.22
C THR A 462 18.09 -10.91 21.51
N GLY A 463 18.57 -9.89 20.78
CA GLY A 463 19.86 -9.96 20.09
C GLY A 463 21.04 -10.19 21.01
N VAL A 464 21.10 -9.46 22.14
CA VAL A 464 22.17 -9.59 23.14
C VAL A 464 22.17 -10.98 23.77
N VAL A 465 21.01 -11.48 24.20
CA VAL A 465 20.96 -12.80 24.89
C VAL A 465 21.29 -13.94 23.93
N LEU A 466 20.72 -13.93 22.72
CA LEU A 466 21.03 -14.96 21.72
C LEU A 466 22.51 -14.90 21.30
N GLY A 467 23.04 -13.70 21.08
CA GLY A 467 24.44 -13.49 20.73
C GLY A 467 25.40 -13.93 21.83
N SER A 468 25.12 -13.57 23.09
CA SER A 468 25.94 -13.96 24.25
C SER A 468 25.92 -15.49 24.48
N TYR A 469 24.76 -16.13 24.33
CA TYR A 469 24.66 -17.57 24.37
C TYR A 469 25.51 -18.26 23.29
N MET A 470 25.42 -17.77 22.04
CA MET A 470 26.26 -18.34 20.97
C MET A 470 27.73 -18.08 21.17
N ALA A 471 28.13 -16.93 21.71
CA ALA A 471 29.53 -16.65 22.07
C ALA A 471 30.01 -17.62 23.14
N LEU A 472 29.22 -17.85 24.20
CA LEU A 472 29.53 -18.81 25.25
C LEU A 472 29.69 -20.22 24.67
N MET A 473 28.77 -20.67 23.81
CA MET A 473 28.87 -22.00 23.19
C MET A 473 30.10 -22.14 22.28
N THR A 474 30.51 -21.07 21.61
CA THR A 474 31.74 -21.06 20.81
C THR A 474 32.99 -21.18 21.72
N VAL A 475 33.02 -20.49 22.85
CA VAL A 475 34.11 -20.58 23.84
C VAL A 475 34.16 -21.97 24.46
N VAL A 476 33.01 -22.55 24.83
CA VAL A 476 32.90 -23.92 25.34
C VAL A 476 33.39 -24.96 24.35
N PHE A 477 33.04 -24.78 23.07
CA PHE A 477 33.51 -25.63 21.99
C PHE A 477 35.03 -25.58 21.84
N PHE A 478 35.62 -24.37 21.84
CA PHE A 478 37.06 -24.17 21.76
C PHE A 478 37.78 -24.79 22.97
N TRP A 479 37.27 -24.52 24.19
CA TRP A 479 37.80 -25.12 25.42
C TRP A 479 37.78 -26.66 25.37
N SER A 480 36.69 -27.23 24.87
CA SER A 480 36.54 -28.71 24.79
C SER A 480 37.54 -29.34 23.82
N ILE A 481 37.94 -28.61 22.74
CA ILE A 481 38.96 -29.08 21.79
C ILE A 481 40.37 -28.86 22.30
N ASN A 482 40.62 -27.67 22.91
CA ASN A 482 41.97 -27.26 23.27
C ASN A 482 42.43 -27.92 24.60
N ASP A 483 41.58 -27.93 25.63
CA ASP A 483 41.97 -28.33 26.99
C ASP A 483 41.53 -29.75 27.35
N THR A 484 40.58 -30.34 26.61
CA THR A 484 40.04 -31.67 26.88
C THR A 484 40.17 -32.60 25.68
N ASN A 485 40.04 -33.90 25.92
CA ASN A 485 39.94 -34.92 24.86
C ASN A 485 38.47 -35.40 24.69
N PHE A 486 37.50 -34.58 25.09
CA PHE A 486 36.07 -34.96 25.14
C PHE A 486 35.57 -35.55 23.81
N PHE A 487 35.81 -34.85 22.70
CA PHE A 487 35.32 -35.31 21.40
C PHE A 487 36.06 -36.55 20.89
N SER A 488 37.38 -36.64 21.12
CA SER A 488 38.16 -37.80 20.70
C SER A 488 37.75 -39.05 21.48
N ASN A 489 37.50 -38.94 22.79
CA ASN A 489 37.12 -40.05 23.65
C ASN A 489 35.70 -40.55 23.39
N ASN A 490 34.75 -39.66 23.13
CA ASN A 490 33.35 -40.03 22.97
C ASN A 490 32.93 -40.34 21.53
N PHE A 491 33.58 -39.74 20.54
CA PHE A 491 33.19 -39.88 19.13
C PHE A 491 34.26 -40.57 18.27
N GLY A 492 35.40 -41.00 18.84
CA GLY A 492 36.44 -41.70 18.11
C GLY A 492 37.18 -40.87 17.05
N VAL A 493 37.07 -39.53 17.09
CA VAL A 493 37.77 -38.66 16.17
C VAL A 493 39.21 -38.41 16.64
N ARG A 494 40.13 -38.21 15.68
CA ARG A 494 41.55 -37.90 16.04
C ARG A 494 41.64 -36.60 16.83
N SER A 495 42.57 -36.48 17.74
CA SER A 495 42.79 -35.22 18.46
C SER A 495 43.44 -34.18 17.55
N ILE A 496 42.89 -33.00 17.55
CA ILE A 496 43.41 -31.81 16.78
C ILE A 496 44.03 -30.76 17.71
N ARG A 497 44.16 -31.06 19.02
CA ARG A 497 44.62 -30.14 20.07
C ARG A 497 45.98 -29.49 19.78
N HIS A 498 46.87 -30.15 19.09
CA HIS A 498 48.23 -29.68 18.81
C HIS A 498 48.37 -29.11 17.39
N ASN A 499 47.27 -28.95 16.65
CA ASN A 499 47.27 -28.43 15.29
C ASN A 499 46.35 -27.17 15.20
N PRO A 500 46.91 -25.96 15.35
CA PRO A 500 46.15 -24.74 15.35
C PRO A 500 45.40 -24.50 14.04
N GLU A 501 45.91 -25.00 12.91
CA GLU A 501 45.27 -24.85 11.60
C GLU A 501 44.00 -25.72 11.46
N GLU A 502 44.00 -26.93 12.02
CA GLU A 502 42.81 -27.79 12.06
C GLU A 502 41.81 -27.29 13.11
N MET A 503 42.27 -26.71 14.21
CA MET A 503 41.40 -26.03 15.18
C MET A 503 40.73 -24.78 14.57
N MET A 504 41.43 -24.05 13.72
CA MET A 504 40.90 -22.92 12.94
C MET A 504 39.77 -23.42 12.04
N ALA A 505 39.97 -24.51 11.29
CA ALA A 505 38.93 -25.09 10.44
C ALA A 505 37.70 -25.55 11.24
N ALA A 506 37.90 -26.12 12.44
CA ALA A 506 36.82 -26.55 13.30
C ALA A 506 36.00 -25.37 13.84
N LEU A 507 36.65 -24.32 14.33
CA LEU A 507 35.98 -23.08 14.75
C LEU A 507 35.24 -22.41 13.60
N TYR A 508 35.86 -22.29 12.45
CA TYR A 508 35.22 -21.73 11.26
C TYR A 508 33.91 -22.45 10.93
N LEU A 509 33.91 -23.79 10.89
CA LEU A 509 32.71 -24.53 10.57
C LEU A 509 31.63 -24.37 11.62
N GLN A 510 31.98 -24.46 12.93
CA GLN A 510 31.04 -24.29 14.04
C GLN A 510 30.40 -22.88 13.99
N VAL A 511 31.22 -21.86 13.76
CA VAL A 511 30.72 -20.47 13.66
C VAL A 511 29.82 -20.31 12.45
N SER A 512 30.17 -20.87 11.30
CA SER A 512 29.38 -20.77 10.06
C SER A 512 28.02 -21.45 10.20
N ILE A 513 27.97 -22.70 10.73
CA ILE A 513 26.70 -23.45 10.87
C ILE A 513 25.70 -22.69 11.73
N ILE A 514 26.08 -22.37 12.97
CA ILE A 514 25.12 -21.82 13.92
C ILE A 514 24.76 -20.36 13.62
N SER A 515 25.68 -19.57 12.99
CA SER A 515 25.38 -18.21 12.56
C SER A 515 24.27 -18.19 11.53
N GLN A 516 24.34 -19.03 10.53
CA GLN A 516 23.32 -19.09 9.50
C GLN A 516 22.03 -19.77 9.99
N ALA A 517 22.15 -20.80 10.84
CA ALA A 517 20.99 -21.46 11.45
C ALA A 517 20.18 -20.50 12.35
N LEU A 518 20.81 -19.49 12.94
CA LEU A 518 20.12 -18.46 13.73
C LEU A 518 19.05 -17.73 12.94
N ILE A 519 19.17 -17.63 11.61
CA ILE A 519 18.16 -17.04 10.74
C ILE A 519 16.79 -17.69 10.97
N PHE A 520 16.74 -19.01 11.10
CA PHE A 520 15.49 -19.75 11.32
C PHE A 520 14.87 -19.46 12.69
N VAL A 521 15.69 -19.22 13.72
CA VAL A 521 15.22 -18.82 15.05
C VAL A 521 14.64 -17.41 15.04
N THR A 522 15.34 -16.45 14.42
CA THR A 522 14.95 -15.04 14.45
C THR A 522 13.74 -14.76 13.57
N ARG A 523 13.58 -15.48 12.43
CA ARG A 523 12.46 -15.30 11.51
C ARG A 523 11.12 -15.84 12.03
N SER A 524 11.15 -16.84 12.87
CA SER A 524 9.95 -17.51 13.36
C SER A 524 9.36 -16.80 14.58
N ARG A 525 8.03 -16.70 14.63
CA ARG A 525 7.32 -16.26 15.83
C ARG A 525 7.11 -17.38 16.84
N SER A 526 6.86 -18.59 16.35
CA SER A 526 6.77 -19.83 17.10
C SER A 526 8.11 -20.58 17.07
N TRP A 527 8.07 -21.90 17.13
CA TRP A 527 9.27 -22.73 16.98
C TRP A 527 9.89 -22.58 15.60
N SER A 528 11.22 -22.55 15.54
CA SER A 528 11.98 -22.35 14.29
C SER A 528 11.70 -23.41 13.22
N PHE A 529 11.37 -24.63 13.63
CA PHE A 529 11.04 -25.75 12.75
C PHE A 529 9.56 -25.79 12.34
N ALA A 530 8.65 -25.08 13.04
CA ALA A 530 7.22 -25.08 12.74
C ALA A 530 6.85 -24.16 11.59
N GLU A 531 7.58 -23.07 11.37
CA GLU A 531 7.30 -22.10 10.31
C GLU A 531 8.13 -22.38 9.07
N ARG A 532 7.48 -22.84 7.98
CA ARG A 532 8.14 -23.17 6.72
C ARG A 532 8.88 -21.96 6.13
N PRO A 533 10.20 -22.05 5.89
CA PRO A 533 10.96 -20.98 5.24
C PRO A 533 10.64 -20.88 3.74
N GLY A 534 10.99 -19.75 3.14
CA GLY A 534 10.99 -19.59 1.70
C GLY A 534 12.01 -20.51 1.03
N LEU A 535 11.68 -21.03 -0.16
CA LEU A 535 12.56 -21.95 -0.87
C LEU A 535 13.92 -21.31 -1.20
N LEU A 536 13.94 -20.02 -1.51
CA LEU A 536 15.18 -19.30 -1.80
C LEU A 536 16.11 -19.24 -0.58
N LEU A 537 15.55 -18.94 0.61
CA LEU A 537 16.31 -18.91 1.85
C LEU A 537 16.85 -20.29 2.21
N LEU A 538 16.02 -21.32 2.08
CA LEU A 538 16.44 -22.70 2.34
C LEU A 538 17.55 -23.15 1.38
N GLY A 539 17.40 -22.86 0.08
CA GLY A 539 18.41 -23.18 -0.93
C GLY A 539 19.72 -22.47 -0.67
N ALA A 540 19.69 -21.17 -0.38
CA ALA A 540 20.88 -20.38 -0.05
C ALA A 540 21.59 -20.93 1.21
N PHE A 541 20.83 -21.27 2.26
CA PHE A 541 21.36 -21.88 3.46
C PHE A 541 22.06 -23.22 3.15
N LEU A 542 21.43 -24.11 2.40
CA LEU A 542 22.01 -25.43 2.07
C LEU A 542 23.30 -25.28 1.24
N ILE A 543 23.30 -24.38 0.27
CA ILE A 543 24.50 -24.10 -0.56
C ILE A 543 25.62 -23.54 0.32
N ALA A 544 25.32 -22.56 1.17
CA ALA A 544 26.31 -21.95 2.04
C ALA A 544 26.89 -22.95 3.04
N GLN A 545 26.05 -23.83 3.61
CA GLN A 545 26.51 -24.90 4.51
C GLN A 545 27.37 -25.96 3.79
N LEU A 546 27.00 -26.31 2.57
CA LEU A 546 27.81 -27.22 1.75
C LEU A 546 29.20 -26.62 1.49
N VAL A 547 29.26 -25.36 1.05
CA VAL A 547 30.51 -24.64 0.81
C VAL A 547 31.35 -24.53 2.08
N ALA A 548 30.73 -24.12 3.20
CA ALA A 548 31.42 -24.02 4.49
C ALA A 548 32.00 -25.36 4.94
N THR A 549 31.24 -26.45 4.81
CA THR A 549 31.67 -27.78 5.18
C THR A 549 32.81 -28.28 4.28
N LEU A 550 32.70 -28.09 2.96
CA LEU A 550 33.76 -28.48 2.03
C LEU A 550 35.07 -27.73 2.28
N ILE A 551 35.02 -26.44 2.56
CA ILE A 551 36.18 -25.66 2.97
C ILE A 551 36.82 -26.26 4.24
N ALA A 552 36.04 -26.49 5.28
CA ALA A 552 36.53 -27.02 6.53
C ALA A 552 37.14 -28.44 6.42
N VAL A 553 36.62 -29.26 5.51
CA VAL A 553 37.07 -30.64 5.31
C VAL A 553 38.30 -30.75 4.44
N TYR A 554 38.39 -29.96 3.36
CA TYR A 554 39.39 -30.15 2.31
C TYR A 554 40.37 -28.98 2.12
N ALA A 555 40.03 -27.74 2.59
CA ALA A 555 40.89 -26.62 2.37
C ALA A 555 42.26 -26.77 3.06
N ASN A 556 43.32 -26.50 2.33
CA ASN A 556 44.67 -26.50 2.86
C ASN A 556 45.35 -25.19 2.39
N TRP A 557 44.99 -24.10 3.06
CA TRP A 557 45.38 -22.75 2.69
C TRP A 557 46.32 -22.17 3.74
N GLY A 558 47.64 -22.22 3.48
CA GLY A 558 48.65 -21.69 4.39
C GLY A 558 48.49 -20.20 4.71
N PHE A 559 48.02 -19.40 3.74
CA PHE A 559 47.76 -17.97 3.95
C PHE A 559 46.57 -17.72 4.91
N ALA A 560 45.56 -18.58 4.93
CA ALA A 560 44.41 -18.50 5.82
C ALA A 560 44.62 -19.30 7.12
N ARG A 561 45.80 -19.89 7.29
CA ARG A 561 46.14 -20.77 8.44
C ARG A 561 45.08 -21.85 8.68
N ILE A 562 44.58 -22.45 7.61
CA ILE A 562 43.56 -23.49 7.66
C ILE A 562 44.06 -24.76 7.05
N LYS A 563 43.76 -25.89 7.72
CA LYS A 563 44.02 -27.24 7.25
C LYS A 563 42.81 -28.11 7.40
N GLY A 564 42.47 -28.87 6.38
CA GLY A 564 41.31 -29.73 6.36
C GLY A 564 41.27 -30.72 7.51
N MET A 565 40.20 -30.71 8.29
CA MET A 565 40.04 -31.56 9.49
C MET A 565 39.42 -32.91 9.18
N GLY A 566 38.87 -33.12 8.00
CA GLY A 566 38.24 -34.37 7.58
C GLY A 566 36.78 -34.53 8.03
N TRP A 567 36.07 -35.52 7.45
CA TRP A 567 34.64 -35.73 7.65
C TRP A 567 34.22 -36.12 9.04
N GLY A 568 35.08 -36.84 9.79
CA GLY A 568 34.79 -37.24 11.19
C GLY A 568 34.54 -36.02 12.08
N TRP A 569 35.41 -35.02 12.01
CA TRP A 569 35.25 -33.76 12.73
C TRP A 569 34.07 -32.92 12.20
N ALA A 570 33.85 -32.92 10.90
CA ALA A 570 32.68 -32.23 10.33
C ALA A 570 31.38 -32.80 10.93
N GLY A 571 31.24 -34.13 11.04
CA GLY A 571 30.07 -34.77 11.66
C GLY A 571 29.88 -34.41 13.14
N VAL A 572 30.98 -34.41 13.92
CA VAL A 572 30.93 -33.98 15.33
C VAL A 572 30.52 -32.52 15.48
N ILE A 573 31.01 -31.62 14.63
CA ILE A 573 30.67 -30.20 14.67
C ILE A 573 29.21 -29.97 14.27
N TRP A 574 28.72 -30.68 13.27
CA TRP A 574 27.30 -30.62 12.91
C TRP A 574 26.41 -31.10 14.07
N LEU A 575 26.76 -32.19 14.75
CA LEU A 575 26.05 -32.70 15.93
C LEU A 575 26.07 -31.70 17.08
N TYR A 576 27.25 -31.11 17.38
CA TYR A 576 27.39 -30.08 18.39
C TYR A 576 26.53 -28.85 18.08
N SER A 577 26.56 -28.40 16.82
CA SER A 577 25.77 -27.25 16.36
C SER A 577 24.28 -27.54 16.47
N LEU A 578 23.81 -28.74 16.16
CA LEU A 578 22.40 -29.13 16.30
C LEU A 578 21.96 -29.12 17.77
N VAL A 579 22.78 -29.68 18.68
CA VAL A 579 22.47 -29.70 20.12
C VAL A 579 22.41 -28.27 20.68
N THR A 580 23.36 -27.42 20.32
CA THR A 580 23.40 -26.02 20.79
C THR A 580 22.37 -25.11 20.10
N TYR A 581 21.74 -25.54 19.01
CA TYR A 581 20.67 -24.82 18.34
C TYR A 581 19.34 -24.87 19.13
N ILE A 582 19.00 -25.99 19.75
CA ILE A 582 17.71 -26.18 20.43
C ILE A 582 17.45 -25.15 21.53
N PRO A 583 18.42 -24.78 22.41
CA PRO A 583 18.18 -23.78 23.43
C PRO A 583 17.94 -22.36 22.91
N LEU A 584 18.30 -22.05 21.67
CA LEU A 584 18.07 -20.71 21.08
C LEU A 584 16.57 -20.36 21.00
N ASP A 585 15.72 -21.32 20.63
CA ASP A 585 14.27 -21.10 20.62
C ASP A 585 13.71 -20.90 22.04
N LEU A 586 14.22 -21.67 23.02
CA LEU A 586 13.82 -21.53 24.44
C LEU A 586 14.19 -20.13 24.97
N LEU A 587 15.41 -19.69 24.70
CA LEU A 587 15.88 -18.36 25.11
C LEU A 587 15.05 -17.25 24.45
N LYS A 588 14.73 -17.39 23.16
CA LYS A 588 13.83 -16.46 22.44
C LYS A 588 12.48 -16.35 23.16
N PHE A 589 11.87 -17.46 23.56
CA PHE A 589 10.60 -17.45 24.28
C PHE A 589 10.72 -16.85 25.68
N ALA A 590 11.78 -17.20 26.41
CA ALA A 590 12.03 -16.68 27.75
C ALA A 590 12.15 -15.15 27.75
N ILE A 591 12.88 -14.58 26.79
CA ILE A 591 13.04 -13.12 26.68
C ILE A 591 11.71 -12.45 26.33
N ARG A 592 10.98 -12.99 25.35
CA ARG A 592 9.67 -12.47 24.99
C ARG A 592 8.71 -12.52 26.17
N TYR A 593 8.72 -13.58 26.95
CA TYR A 593 7.93 -13.69 28.17
C TYR A 593 8.30 -12.62 29.20
N ALA A 594 9.58 -12.45 29.46
CA ALA A 594 10.07 -11.49 30.45
C ALA A 594 9.76 -10.03 30.06
N LEU A 595 9.80 -9.68 28.77
CA LEU A 595 9.64 -8.29 28.30
C LEU A 595 8.21 -7.92 27.91
N SER A 596 7.39 -8.84 27.43
CA SER A 596 6.05 -8.54 26.90
C SER A 596 4.89 -9.21 27.65
N GLY A 597 5.15 -10.16 28.52
CA GLY A 597 4.15 -10.89 29.30
C GLY A 597 3.16 -11.77 28.50
N LYS A 598 3.20 -11.66 27.16
CA LYS A 598 2.22 -12.27 26.23
C LYS A 598 2.77 -13.43 25.39
N ALA A 599 3.93 -13.98 25.74
CA ALA A 599 4.60 -14.96 24.92
C ALA A 599 3.84 -16.29 24.82
N TRP A 600 3.12 -16.68 25.86
CA TRP A 600 2.37 -17.93 25.90
C TRP A 600 1.10 -17.90 25.04
N ASP A 601 0.43 -16.75 24.92
CA ASP A 601 -0.75 -16.60 24.06
C ASP A 601 -0.41 -16.80 22.58
N ASN A 602 0.80 -16.41 22.16
CA ASN A 602 1.28 -16.59 20.79
C ASN A 602 1.75 -18.02 20.48
N LEU A 603 2.07 -18.82 21.50
CA LEU A 603 2.50 -20.20 21.34
C LEU A 603 1.33 -21.16 21.06
N LEU A 604 0.16 -20.85 21.62
CA LEU A 604 -1.04 -21.68 21.53
C LEU A 604 -2.05 -21.16 20.49
N GLU A 605 -2.08 -19.85 20.22
CA GLU A 605 -2.97 -19.27 19.24
C GLU A 605 -2.22 -18.97 17.93
N ASN A 606 -2.36 -19.87 16.99
CA ASN A 606 -1.95 -19.66 15.59
C ASN A 606 -2.98 -18.72 14.89
N LYS A 607 -3.17 -17.51 15.43
CA LYS A 607 -3.98 -16.47 14.76
C LYS A 607 -3.28 -16.06 13.48
N THR A 608 -3.58 -16.75 12.40
CA THR A 608 -3.15 -16.39 11.06
C THR A 608 -3.91 -15.16 10.62
N ALA A 609 -3.22 -14.03 10.49
CA ALA A 609 -3.72 -12.98 9.61
C ALA A 609 -4.02 -13.61 8.24
N PHE A 610 -5.12 -13.22 7.60
CA PHE A 610 -5.65 -13.74 6.34
C PHE A 610 -4.55 -13.86 5.27
N THR A 611 -3.78 -14.95 5.29
CA THR A 611 -2.61 -15.14 4.42
C THR A 611 -2.91 -15.93 3.15
N THR A 612 -4.13 -16.44 3.01
CA THR A 612 -4.54 -17.10 1.78
C THR A 612 -5.27 -16.09 0.88
N LYS A 613 -4.83 -15.99 -0.38
CA LYS A 613 -5.60 -15.39 -1.47
C LYS A 613 -6.87 -16.21 -1.73
N LYS A 614 -7.74 -16.37 -0.74
CA LYS A 614 -9.08 -16.82 -0.98
C LYS A 614 -9.86 -15.62 -1.48
N ASP A 615 -10.33 -15.73 -2.67
CA ASP A 615 -11.22 -14.79 -3.34
C ASP A 615 -12.58 -14.86 -2.66
N TYR A 616 -12.70 -14.15 -1.53
CA TYR A 616 -13.91 -14.17 -0.70
C TYR A 616 -15.05 -13.45 -1.42
N GLY A 617 -15.71 -14.17 -2.34
CA GLY A 617 -16.91 -13.66 -3.02
C GLY A 617 -16.64 -12.49 -3.98
N LYS A 618 -15.49 -12.43 -4.64
CA LYS A 618 -15.21 -11.41 -5.67
C LYS A 618 -16.21 -11.49 -6.79
N GLU A 619 -16.52 -12.69 -7.26
CA GLU A 619 -17.50 -12.94 -8.30
C GLU A 619 -18.92 -12.50 -7.89
N GLU A 620 -19.33 -12.78 -6.63
CA GLU A 620 -20.62 -12.28 -6.10
C GLU A 620 -20.66 -10.76 -5.99
N ARG A 621 -19.58 -10.14 -5.53
CA ARG A 621 -19.48 -8.68 -5.39
C ARG A 621 -19.45 -7.98 -6.75
N GLU A 622 -18.71 -8.52 -7.72
CA GLU A 622 -18.69 -8.03 -9.10
C GLU A 622 -20.08 -8.17 -9.77
N ALA A 623 -20.79 -9.25 -9.51
CA ALA A 623 -22.14 -9.45 -10.00
C ALA A 623 -23.15 -8.48 -9.36
N GLN A 624 -23.08 -8.25 -8.06
CA GLN A 624 -23.91 -7.27 -7.36
C GLN A 624 -23.63 -5.83 -7.85
N TRP A 625 -22.37 -5.50 -8.09
CA TRP A 625 -21.98 -4.22 -8.66
C TRP A 625 -22.47 -4.07 -10.12
N ALA A 626 -22.34 -5.11 -10.94
CA ALA A 626 -22.83 -5.11 -12.29
C ALA A 626 -24.36 -5.01 -12.35
N ALA A 627 -25.08 -5.64 -11.41
CA ALA A 627 -26.52 -5.51 -11.28
C ALA A 627 -26.93 -4.09 -10.85
N ALA A 628 -26.22 -3.51 -9.87
CA ALA A 628 -26.45 -2.14 -9.43
C ALA A 628 -26.16 -1.12 -10.56
N GLN A 629 -25.10 -1.30 -11.33
CA GLN A 629 -24.82 -0.46 -12.50
C GLN A 629 -25.89 -0.61 -13.61
N ARG A 630 -26.42 -1.79 -13.85
CA ARG A 630 -27.50 -1.98 -14.82
C ARG A 630 -28.79 -1.27 -14.38
N THR A 631 -29.08 -1.28 -13.10
CA THR A 631 -30.21 -0.55 -12.54
C THR A 631 -30.03 0.96 -12.69
N LEU A 632 -28.81 1.45 -12.44
CA LEU A 632 -28.42 2.86 -12.64
C LEU A 632 -28.47 3.32 -14.11
N HIS A 633 -28.17 2.45 -15.06
CA HIS A 633 -28.19 2.79 -16.49
C HIS A 633 -29.54 2.49 -17.17
N GLY A 634 -30.63 2.31 -16.42
CA GLY A 634 -31.98 2.19 -16.95
C GLY A 634 -32.23 0.88 -17.76
N LEU A 635 -31.31 -0.08 -17.70
CA LEU A 635 -31.44 -1.36 -18.43
C LEU A 635 -32.42 -2.36 -17.77
N GLN A 636 -32.78 -2.13 -16.52
CA GLN A 636 -33.90 -2.77 -15.81
C GLN A 636 -34.42 -1.82 -14.71
N PRO A 637 -35.70 -1.41 -14.76
CA PRO A 637 -36.26 -0.64 -13.65
C PRO A 637 -36.28 -1.52 -12.39
N PRO A 638 -35.92 -0.96 -11.22
CA PRO A 638 -36.06 -1.69 -9.97
C PRO A 638 -37.53 -1.95 -9.72
N GLU A 639 -37.95 -3.21 -9.60
CA GLU A 639 -39.25 -3.52 -9.03
C GLU A 639 -39.26 -3.03 -7.58
N ALA A 640 -39.99 -1.96 -7.32
CA ALA A 640 -39.99 -1.22 -6.06
C ALA A 640 -40.42 -2.06 -4.84
N SER A 641 -40.95 -3.30 -5.06
CA SER A 641 -41.41 -4.19 -4.02
C SER A 641 -40.37 -5.14 -3.42
N ASN A 642 -39.19 -5.36 -4.09
CA ASN A 642 -38.25 -6.40 -3.67
C ASN A 642 -37.00 -5.91 -2.96
N ILE A 643 -36.75 -4.60 -2.90
CA ILE A 643 -35.56 -4.03 -2.25
C ILE A 643 -35.55 -4.27 -0.71
N PHE A 644 -36.71 -4.56 -0.12
CA PHE A 644 -36.86 -4.70 1.32
C PHE A 644 -37.20 -6.11 1.82
N ASN A 645 -37.20 -7.14 0.95
CA ASN A 645 -37.55 -8.51 1.32
C ASN A 645 -36.28 -9.41 1.34
N GLU A 646 -35.60 -9.43 2.48
CA GLU A 646 -34.29 -10.07 2.66
C GLU A 646 -34.25 -11.60 2.47
N LYS A 647 -35.39 -12.31 2.41
CA LYS A 647 -35.39 -13.79 2.38
C LYS A 647 -35.33 -14.45 1.00
N ASN A 648 -35.74 -13.78 -0.07
CA ASN A 648 -35.72 -14.36 -1.43
C ASN A 648 -34.55 -13.88 -2.31
N SER A 649 -33.79 -12.91 -1.87
CA SER A 649 -32.75 -12.22 -2.63
C SER A 649 -31.55 -13.11 -3.01
N TYR A 650 -31.19 -14.10 -2.18
CA TYR A 650 -29.99 -14.89 -2.40
C TYR A 650 -30.06 -15.85 -3.59
N ARG A 651 -31.24 -16.37 -3.92
CA ARG A 651 -31.42 -17.31 -5.03
C ARG A 651 -31.48 -16.60 -6.38
N GLU A 652 -32.20 -15.50 -6.46
CA GLU A 652 -32.27 -14.64 -7.65
C GLU A 652 -30.95 -13.94 -7.95
N LEU A 653 -30.24 -13.49 -6.91
CA LEU A 653 -28.89 -12.91 -7.04
C LEU A 653 -27.86 -13.92 -7.60
N SER A 654 -27.96 -15.19 -7.22
CA SER A 654 -27.11 -16.25 -7.72
C SER A 654 -27.37 -16.54 -9.22
N GLU A 655 -28.63 -16.54 -9.67
CA GLU A 655 -28.99 -16.73 -11.08
C GLU A 655 -28.60 -15.53 -11.95
N ILE A 656 -28.77 -14.30 -11.42
CA ILE A 656 -28.33 -13.06 -12.07
C ILE A 656 -26.80 -13.01 -12.16
N ALA A 657 -26.10 -13.48 -11.12
CA ALA A 657 -24.64 -13.56 -11.10
C ALA A 657 -24.11 -14.54 -12.18
N GLU A 658 -24.77 -15.69 -12.34
CA GLU A 658 -24.38 -16.68 -13.34
C GLU A 658 -24.67 -16.21 -14.76
N GLN A 659 -25.79 -15.49 -14.98
CA GLN A 659 -26.08 -14.87 -16.28
C GLN A 659 -25.11 -13.70 -16.59
N ALA A 660 -24.71 -12.92 -15.60
CA ALA A 660 -23.72 -11.85 -15.77
C ALA A 660 -22.35 -12.44 -16.13
N LYS A 661 -21.96 -13.56 -15.51
CA LYS A 661 -20.71 -14.27 -15.80
C LYS A 661 -20.69 -14.78 -17.24
N ARG A 662 -21.75 -15.45 -17.69
CA ARG A 662 -21.87 -15.94 -19.07
C ARG A 662 -21.82 -14.81 -20.11
N ARG A 663 -22.44 -13.65 -19.80
CA ARG A 663 -22.39 -12.50 -20.71
C ARG A 663 -21.03 -11.78 -20.69
N ALA A 664 -20.33 -11.75 -19.56
CA ALA A 664 -18.96 -11.25 -19.49
C ALA A 664 -17.97 -12.16 -20.23
N GLU A 665 -18.17 -13.48 -20.20
CA GLU A 665 -17.40 -14.43 -20.98
C GLU A 665 -17.66 -14.25 -22.49
N VAL A 666 -18.91 -14.14 -22.89
CA VAL A 666 -19.29 -13.86 -24.29
C VAL A 666 -18.74 -12.49 -24.76
N ALA A 667 -18.78 -11.46 -23.91
CA ALA A 667 -18.20 -10.16 -24.24
C ALA A 667 -16.66 -10.22 -24.35
N ARG A 668 -16.00 -11.04 -23.53
CA ARG A 668 -14.56 -11.30 -23.67
C ARG A 668 -14.24 -12.06 -24.96
N GLU A 669 -15.00 -13.09 -25.30
CA GLU A 669 -14.83 -13.84 -26.56
C GLU A 669 -15.09 -12.94 -27.77
N VAL A 670 -16.12 -12.10 -27.72
CA VAL A 670 -16.43 -11.12 -28.80
C VAL A 670 -15.33 -10.08 -28.92
N ASN A 671 -14.77 -9.57 -27.82
CA ASN A 671 -13.63 -8.64 -27.88
C ASN A 671 -12.34 -9.31 -28.38
N THR A 672 -12.11 -10.56 -28.03
CA THR A 672 -10.95 -11.32 -28.54
C THR A 672 -11.12 -11.64 -30.03
N LEU A 673 -12.34 -12.00 -30.47
CA LEU A 673 -12.69 -12.17 -31.88
C LEU A 673 -12.58 -10.85 -32.66
N LYS A 674 -13.03 -9.73 -32.09
CA LYS A 674 -12.93 -8.40 -32.73
C LYS A 674 -11.46 -8.00 -32.91
N GLY A 675 -10.62 -8.19 -31.92
CA GLY A 675 -9.17 -7.95 -32.04
C GLY A 675 -8.48 -8.88 -33.05
N HIS A 676 -8.97 -10.12 -33.17
CA HIS A 676 -8.46 -11.08 -34.16
C HIS A 676 -8.91 -10.76 -35.59
N VAL A 677 -10.15 -10.29 -35.74
CA VAL A 677 -10.68 -9.83 -37.03
C VAL A 677 -9.98 -8.55 -37.47
N GLU A 678 -9.78 -7.60 -36.60
CA GLU A 678 -9.02 -6.37 -36.90
C GLU A 678 -7.57 -6.64 -37.31
N SER A 679 -6.90 -7.61 -36.66
CA SER A 679 -5.53 -7.99 -37.04
C SER A 679 -5.47 -8.72 -38.38
N VAL A 680 -6.47 -9.57 -38.70
CA VAL A 680 -6.56 -10.28 -39.98
C VAL A 680 -6.95 -9.35 -41.15
N VAL A 681 -7.82 -8.36 -40.86
CA VAL A 681 -8.21 -7.34 -41.83
C VAL A 681 -7.05 -6.41 -42.16
N LYS A 682 -6.26 -6.00 -41.13
CA LYS A 682 -5.01 -5.22 -41.33
C LYS A 682 -3.96 -6.00 -42.13
N LEU A 683 -3.83 -7.31 -41.92
CA LEU A 683 -2.89 -8.15 -42.65
C LEU A 683 -3.30 -8.39 -44.10
N LYS A 684 -4.60 -8.28 -44.42
CA LYS A 684 -5.13 -8.48 -45.79
C LYS A 684 -5.43 -7.20 -46.56
N GLY A 685 -5.20 -6.02 -45.95
CA GLY A 685 -5.42 -4.73 -46.63
C GLY A 685 -6.88 -4.44 -47.01
N LEU A 686 -7.84 -5.02 -46.25
CA LEU A 686 -9.27 -4.85 -46.48
C LEU A 686 -9.79 -3.67 -45.60
N ASP A 687 -10.74 -2.91 -46.18
CA ASP A 687 -11.31 -1.73 -45.52
C ASP A 687 -12.37 -2.16 -44.48
N ILE A 688 -12.20 -1.67 -43.25
CA ILE A 688 -13.01 -2.05 -42.06
C ILE A 688 -14.46 -1.54 -42.19
N ASP A 689 -14.68 -0.42 -42.85
CA ASP A 689 -16.01 0.20 -42.97
C ASP A 689 -16.99 -0.59 -43.84
N THR A 690 -16.49 -1.43 -44.76
CA THR A 690 -17.31 -2.27 -45.62
C THR A 690 -17.83 -3.54 -44.91
N ILE A 691 -17.21 -3.93 -43.78
CA ILE A 691 -17.57 -5.15 -43.02
C ILE A 691 -18.62 -4.84 -41.94
N GLN A 692 -18.65 -3.61 -41.40
CA GLN A 692 -19.64 -3.22 -40.39
C GLN A 692 -21.08 -3.15 -40.89
N GLN A 693 -21.32 -2.99 -42.21
CA GLN A 693 -22.67 -2.93 -42.75
C GLN A 693 -23.37 -4.31 -42.88
N HIS A 694 -22.65 -5.44 -42.68
CA HIS A 694 -23.23 -6.79 -42.86
C HIS A 694 -23.47 -7.55 -41.52
N TYR A 695 -23.15 -6.96 -40.34
CA TYR A 695 -23.30 -7.64 -39.04
C TYR A 695 -23.97 -6.76 -37.97
N THR A 696 -25.04 -6.05 -38.32
CA THR A 696 -26.01 -5.51 -37.38
C THR A 696 -27.20 -6.47 -37.29
N VAL A 697 -27.17 -7.32 -36.28
CA VAL A 697 -28.37 -8.01 -35.77
C VAL A 697 -28.45 -7.66 -34.28
#